data_3f346d6170b037e0b33419d460e98813
#
_entry.id   3f346d6170b037e0b33419d460e98813
#
_cell.length_a   1.000
_cell.length_b   1.000
_cell.length_c   1.000
_cell.angle_alpha   90.00
_cell.angle_beta   90.00
_cell.angle_gamma   90.00
#
_symmetry.space_group_name_H-M   'P 1'
#
loop_
_entity.id
_entity.type
_entity.pdbx_description
1 polymer ?
#
loop_
_entity_poly.entity_id
_entity_poly.type
_entity_poly.pdbx_seq_one_letter_code
_entity_poly.pdbx_strand_id
1 'polypeptide(L)'
;VSRTIMLIPTGTSVGLTSVSLGVIRAMERKGVRLSVFKPIAQPRAGGDAPDQTTTIVRKNSNLPAAEPLKMSHVESLLSSNQKDVLMEEIIANYHANAQDAEVVLVEGLVPTRKHQFAQSLNFEIAKTLNAEIVFVMSQGTDTPEQLNERIELTRSSFGGAKNTNITGVIVNKLNAPVDEQGRTRPDLSEIFDDSSKAKVIKVDPAKLQGSSPLPVLGAVPWSFDLIATRAIDMARHLNATIVNEGDINTRRVKSVTFCARSIPHMLEHFRAGSLLVTSADRPDVLVAACLAAMNGVEIGAILLTGAYEMDPRVSKLCERAFATGLPVFMVNTNTWQTSLSLQSFNLEVPVDDHERIEKVQEYVAGYINADWIESLTATSERSRRLSPPAFRYQLTELARKAGKRVVLPEGDEPRTVKAAAICAERGIATCVLLGNPDEINRVAASQGVELGTGIEIVDPEVVRESYVARLVELRKNKGMTEAVAREQLEDNVVLGTLMLEQDEVDGLVSGAVHTTANTIRPPLQLIKTAPGSSLVSSVFFMLLPEQVYVYGDCAINPDPTAEQLAEIAIQSADSATAFGIEPRVAMLSYSTGTSGAGSDVEKVREATRIAQEKRPDLMIDGPLQYDAAVMADVAKSKAPNSPVAGRATVFIFPDLNTGNTTYKAVQRSADLISIGPMLQGMRKPVNDLSRGALVDDIVYTIALTAIQSSQQQ
;
A
#
# COMPACT_ATOMS: atom_id res chain seq x y z
N VAL A 1 13.17 -14.01 -25.55
CA VAL A 1 12.58 -12.86 -26.27
C VAL A 1 11.52 -12.26 -25.37
N SER A 2 11.64 -10.98 -25.03
CA SER A 2 10.66 -10.26 -24.23
C SER A 2 9.37 -10.04 -25.02
N ARG A 3 8.21 -10.14 -24.35
CA ARG A 3 6.93 -9.71 -24.93
C ARG A 3 6.78 -8.20 -24.77
N THR A 4 6.26 -7.55 -25.79
CA THR A 4 6.00 -6.11 -25.75
C THR A 4 4.52 -5.86 -25.77
N ILE A 5 4.02 -5.18 -24.73
CA ILE A 5 2.62 -4.80 -24.57
C ILE A 5 2.51 -3.29 -24.67
N MET A 6 1.75 -2.78 -25.61
CA MET A 6 1.54 -1.33 -25.75
C MET A 6 0.12 -0.94 -25.35
N LEU A 7 0.01 -0.08 -24.34
CA LEU A 7 -1.23 0.53 -23.93
C LEU A 7 -1.51 1.77 -24.78
N ILE A 8 -2.58 1.73 -25.56
CA ILE A 8 -2.96 2.81 -26.47
C ILE A 8 -4.27 3.44 -26.00
N PRO A 9 -4.25 4.71 -25.57
CA PRO A 9 -5.48 5.39 -25.14
C PRO A 9 -6.36 5.73 -26.36
N THR A 10 -7.65 5.54 -26.22
CA THR A 10 -8.64 5.83 -27.30
C THR A 10 -9.09 7.28 -27.32
N GLY A 11 -8.76 8.05 -26.32
CA GLY A 11 -9.12 9.45 -26.20
C GLY A 11 -8.41 10.16 -25.06
N THR A 12 -8.79 11.40 -24.82
CA THR A 12 -8.34 12.18 -23.66
C THR A 12 -9.03 11.70 -22.37
N SER A 13 -8.39 11.92 -21.24
CA SER A 13 -8.99 11.65 -19.91
C SER A 13 -9.43 10.20 -19.66
N VAL A 14 -8.84 9.24 -20.36
CA VAL A 14 -9.13 7.80 -20.12
C VAL A 14 -8.47 7.27 -18.85
N GLY A 15 -7.57 8.04 -18.22
CA GLY A 15 -6.82 7.61 -17.04
C GLY A 15 -5.66 6.68 -17.39
N LEU A 16 -4.95 6.94 -18.49
CA LEU A 16 -3.88 6.09 -18.99
C LEU A 16 -2.78 5.85 -17.94
N THR A 17 -2.33 6.88 -17.24
CA THR A 17 -1.32 6.76 -16.17
C THR A 17 -1.78 5.80 -15.07
N SER A 18 -3.01 5.94 -14.58
CA SER A 18 -3.57 5.06 -13.55
C SER A 18 -3.67 3.61 -14.02
N VAL A 19 -4.09 3.39 -15.27
CA VAL A 19 -4.15 2.05 -15.85
C VAL A 19 -2.76 1.47 -16.05
N SER A 20 -1.80 2.24 -16.55
CA SER A 20 -0.40 1.82 -16.67
C SER A 20 0.18 1.38 -15.33
N LEU A 21 -0.01 2.18 -14.28
CA LEU A 21 0.43 1.87 -12.93
C LEU A 21 -0.23 0.59 -12.37
N GLY A 22 -1.52 0.42 -12.62
CA GLY A 22 -2.26 -0.78 -12.21
C GLY A 22 -1.81 -2.05 -12.94
N VAL A 23 -1.54 -1.97 -14.24
CA VAL A 23 -1.01 -3.10 -15.03
C VAL A 23 0.40 -3.46 -14.54
N ILE A 24 1.26 -2.47 -14.28
CA ILE A 24 2.57 -2.67 -13.68
C ILE A 24 2.43 -3.46 -12.37
N ARG A 25 1.57 -3.01 -11.45
CA ARG A 25 1.34 -3.67 -10.17
C ARG A 25 0.80 -5.10 -10.35
N ALA A 26 -0.12 -5.33 -11.28
CA ALA A 26 -0.66 -6.65 -11.57
C ALA A 26 0.43 -7.61 -12.06
N MET A 27 1.37 -7.14 -12.87
CA MET A 27 2.53 -7.91 -13.32
C MET A 27 3.52 -8.16 -12.18
N GLU A 28 3.84 -7.15 -11.37
CA GLU A 28 4.71 -7.28 -10.20
C GLU A 28 4.19 -8.32 -9.20
N ARG A 29 2.88 -8.35 -8.94
CA ARG A 29 2.23 -9.34 -8.07
C ARG A 29 2.48 -10.78 -8.50
N LYS A 30 2.68 -11.00 -9.78
CA LYS A 30 2.96 -12.32 -10.35
C LYS A 30 4.46 -12.57 -10.56
N GLY A 31 5.30 -11.66 -10.10
CA GLY A 31 6.76 -11.78 -10.20
C GLY A 31 7.30 -11.69 -11.63
N VAL A 32 6.60 -10.99 -12.51
CA VAL A 32 7.03 -10.73 -13.90
C VAL A 32 8.21 -9.77 -13.89
N ARG A 33 9.29 -10.10 -14.57
CA ARG A 33 10.40 -9.16 -14.80
C ARG A 33 9.98 -8.18 -15.88
N LEU A 34 9.73 -6.96 -15.44
CA LEU A 34 9.10 -5.90 -16.21
C LEU A 34 10.08 -4.76 -16.46
N SER A 35 10.03 -4.15 -17.64
CA SER A 35 10.51 -2.80 -17.88
C SER A 35 9.38 -1.92 -18.41
N VAL A 36 9.45 -0.64 -18.13
CA VAL A 36 8.44 0.34 -18.56
C VAL A 36 9.09 1.26 -19.59
N PHE A 37 8.44 1.43 -20.73
CA PHE A 37 8.95 2.25 -21.81
C PHE A 37 7.88 3.23 -22.29
N LYS A 38 8.16 4.52 -22.14
CA LYS A 38 7.38 5.57 -22.77
C LYS A 38 8.21 6.17 -23.89
N PRO A 39 7.83 5.98 -25.16
CA PRO A 39 8.64 6.46 -26.29
C PRO A 39 8.76 7.98 -26.32
N ILE A 40 7.68 8.70 -26.04
CA ILE A 40 7.59 10.15 -26.21
C ILE A 40 6.92 10.77 -25.00
N ALA A 41 7.55 11.77 -24.41
CA ALA A 41 7.00 12.51 -23.28
C ALA A 41 5.79 13.36 -23.67
N GLN A 42 4.77 13.35 -22.83
CA GLN A 42 3.63 14.27 -22.90
C GLN A 42 3.43 14.95 -21.57
N PRO A 43 4.30 15.89 -21.18
CA PRO A 43 4.19 16.58 -19.93
C PRO A 43 2.95 17.49 -19.90
N ARG A 44 2.23 17.51 -18.80
CA ARG A 44 1.03 18.33 -18.61
C ARG A 44 1.29 19.81 -18.58
N ALA A 45 2.39 20.18 -17.94
CA ALA A 45 2.82 21.59 -17.87
C ALA A 45 3.20 22.16 -19.23
N GLY A 46 3.28 21.29 -20.26
CA GLY A 46 3.77 21.65 -21.59
C GLY A 46 5.29 21.77 -21.65
N GLY A 47 5.82 21.99 -22.83
CA GLY A 47 7.25 22.13 -23.03
C GLY A 47 8.05 20.86 -22.74
N ASP A 48 9.25 21.04 -22.20
CA ASP A 48 10.22 19.97 -21.90
C ASP A 48 10.20 19.51 -20.44
N ALA A 49 9.07 19.66 -19.75
CA ALA A 49 8.91 19.15 -18.39
C ALA A 49 9.02 17.60 -18.35
N PRO A 50 9.43 17.00 -17.21
CA PRO A 50 9.51 15.55 -17.09
C PRO A 50 8.17 14.86 -17.33
N ASP A 51 8.21 13.69 -17.96
CA ASP A 51 7.02 12.86 -18.15
C ASP A 51 6.50 12.31 -16.83
N GLN A 52 5.18 12.33 -16.67
CA GLN A 52 4.54 11.97 -15.40
C GLN A 52 4.68 10.49 -15.07
N THR A 53 4.27 9.61 -15.97
CA THR A 53 4.31 8.15 -15.73
C THR A 53 5.74 7.67 -15.51
N THR A 54 6.68 8.10 -16.33
CA THR A 54 8.10 7.74 -16.18
C THR A 54 8.66 8.23 -14.84
N THR A 55 8.32 9.45 -14.44
CA THR A 55 8.75 10.02 -13.15
C THR A 55 8.17 9.24 -11.97
N ILE A 56 6.89 8.87 -12.02
CA ILE A 56 6.24 8.07 -10.98
C ILE A 56 6.92 6.71 -10.88
N VAL A 57 7.11 6.02 -11.99
CA VAL A 57 7.76 4.69 -12.01
C VAL A 57 9.16 4.75 -11.41
N ARG A 58 9.98 5.72 -11.83
CA ARG A 58 11.34 5.88 -11.29
C ARG A 58 11.41 6.18 -9.81
N LYS A 59 10.46 6.97 -9.30
CA LYS A 59 10.43 7.36 -7.88
C LYS A 59 9.87 6.28 -6.95
N ASN A 60 8.98 5.45 -7.47
CA ASN A 60 8.20 4.50 -6.65
C ASN A 60 8.54 3.03 -6.93
N SER A 61 9.43 2.76 -7.87
CA SER A 61 9.88 1.41 -8.18
C SER A 61 11.33 1.41 -8.67
N ASN A 62 11.93 0.23 -8.70
CA ASN A 62 13.26 0.03 -9.28
C ASN A 62 13.19 -0.53 -10.72
N LEU A 63 12.03 -0.37 -11.36
CA LEU A 63 11.85 -0.83 -12.72
C LEU A 63 12.67 0.03 -13.70
N PRO A 64 13.29 -0.59 -14.71
CA PRO A 64 13.92 0.16 -15.80
C PRO A 64 12.86 1.02 -16.52
N ALA A 65 13.09 2.30 -16.58
CA ALA A 65 12.25 3.26 -17.26
C ALA A 65 13.13 4.34 -17.91
N ALA A 66 13.40 4.19 -19.20
CA ALA A 66 14.25 5.13 -19.95
C ALA A 66 13.58 6.51 -20.06
N GLU A 67 14.40 7.55 -20.23
CA GLU A 67 13.90 8.90 -20.49
C GLU A 67 13.19 8.94 -21.85
N PRO A 68 11.91 9.39 -21.91
CA PRO A 68 11.20 9.53 -23.16
C PRO A 68 11.82 10.63 -24.05
N LEU A 69 11.64 10.51 -25.35
CA LEU A 69 11.98 11.58 -26.28
C LEU A 69 11.12 12.82 -26.00
N LYS A 70 11.73 13.98 -26.06
CA LYS A 70 11.02 15.25 -25.87
C LYS A 70 10.05 15.51 -27.02
N MET A 71 8.86 15.99 -26.73
CA MET A 71 7.83 16.28 -27.74
C MET A 71 8.31 17.30 -28.78
N SER A 72 9.07 18.31 -28.38
CA SER A 72 9.65 19.31 -29.28
C SER A 72 10.58 18.70 -30.33
N HIS A 73 11.38 17.70 -29.93
CA HIS A 73 12.24 16.94 -30.84
C HIS A 73 11.41 16.10 -31.83
N VAL A 74 10.40 15.43 -31.34
CA VAL A 74 9.47 14.62 -32.16
C VAL A 74 8.76 15.48 -33.21
N GLU A 75 8.21 16.61 -32.78
CA GLU A 75 7.55 17.57 -33.69
C GLU A 75 8.50 18.09 -34.76
N SER A 76 9.77 18.37 -34.42
CA SER A 76 10.79 18.77 -35.34
C SER A 76 11.09 17.69 -36.42
N LEU A 77 11.22 16.44 -36.01
CA LEU A 77 11.42 15.31 -36.95
C LEU A 77 10.21 15.08 -37.84
N LEU A 78 9.00 15.14 -37.31
CA LEU A 78 7.78 14.99 -38.08
C LEU A 78 7.58 16.11 -39.11
N SER A 79 7.84 17.35 -38.72
CA SER A 79 7.75 18.51 -39.62
C SER A 79 8.77 18.52 -40.73
N SER A 80 9.93 17.90 -40.51
CA SER A 80 11.00 17.72 -41.51
C SER A 80 10.84 16.42 -42.31
N ASN A 81 9.73 15.70 -42.18
CA ASN A 81 9.48 14.42 -42.85
C ASN A 81 10.52 13.34 -42.53
N GLN A 82 11.07 13.36 -41.30
CA GLN A 82 12.11 12.42 -40.83
C GLN A 82 11.51 11.38 -39.86
N LYS A 83 10.37 10.84 -40.22
CA LYS A 83 9.65 9.82 -39.41
C LYS A 83 10.48 8.56 -39.23
N ASP A 84 11.28 8.16 -40.26
CA ASP A 84 12.12 6.98 -40.16
C ASP A 84 13.21 7.16 -39.09
N VAL A 85 13.83 8.36 -39.04
CA VAL A 85 14.82 8.69 -38.00
C VAL A 85 14.19 8.61 -36.60
N LEU A 86 12.96 9.11 -36.43
CA LEU A 86 12.22 9.01 -35.17
C LEU A 86 12.01 7.54 -34.76
N MET A 87 11.62 6.67 -35.70
CA MET A 87 11.42 5.25 -35.40
C MET A 87 12.74 4.56 -35.03
N GLU A 88 13.84 4.90 -35.65
CA GLU A 88 15.18 4.37 -35.31
C GLU A 88 15.58 4.78 -33.88
N GLU A 89 15.37 6.03 -33.51
CA GLU A 89 15.64 6.50 -32.14
C GLU A 89 14.77 5.78 -31.11
N ILE A 90 13.49 5.56 -31.41
CA ILE A 90 12.56 4.82 -30.53
C ILE A 90 13.03 3.36 -30.37
N ILE A 91 13.44 2.69 -31.44
CA ILE A 91 13.96 1.31 -31.40
C ILE A 91 15.19 1.25 -30.52
N ALA A 92 16.13 2.17 -30.71
CA ALA A 92 17.40 2.21 -29.97
C ALA A 92 17.14 2.37 -28.46
N ASN A 93 16.25 3.30 -28.07
CA ASN A 93 15.85 3.52 -26.68
C ASN A 93 15.11 2.32 -26.11
N TYR A 94 14.23 1.70 -26.89
CA TYR A 94 13.52 0.49 -26.49
C TYR A 94 14.52 -0.64 -26.15
N HIS A 95 15.46 -0.94 -27.01
CA HIS A 95 16.43 -2.01 -26.76
C HIS A 95 17.34 -1.71 -25.57
N ALA A 96 17.75 -0.46 -25.38
CA ALA A 96 18.52 -0.05 -24.21
C ALA A 96 17.75 -0.24 -22.89
N ASN A 97 16.42 -0.06 -22.92
CA ASN A 97 15.54 -0.18 -21.75
C ASN A 97 15.06 -1.62 -21.49
N ALA A 98 14.95 -2.43 -22.54
CA ALA A 98 14.32 -3.77 -22.44
C ALA A 98 15.19 -4.84 -21.80
N GLN A 99 16.50 -4.63 -21.73
CA GLN A 99 17.56 -5.57 -21.27
C GLN A 99 17.04 -6.98 -20.84
N ASP A 100 16.95 -7.27 -19.55
CA ASP A 100 16.56 -8.59 -19.04
C ASP A 100 15.07 -8.76 -18.76
N ALA A 101 14.21 -7.87 -19.25
CA ALA A 101 12.79 -7.92 -19.02
C ALA A 101 12.10 -9.09 -19.77
N GLU A 102 11.16 -9.74 -19.10
CA GLU A 102 10.25 -10.73 -19.72
C GLU A 102 9.15 -10.02 -20.51
N VAL A 103 8.69 -8.90 -19.96
CA VAL A 103 7.67 -8.05 -20.54
C VAL A 103 8.14 -6.59 -20.56
N VAL A 104 7.98 -5.93 -21.69
CA VAL A 104 8.14 -4.48 -21.81
C VAL A 104 6.77 -3.87 -21.95
N LEU A 105 6.35 -3.06 -20.97
CA LEU A 105 5.12 -2.29 -21.03
C LEU A 105 5.39 -0.94 -21.67
N VAL A 106 4.76 -0.68 -22.80
CA VAL A 106 4.88 0.56 -23.56
C VAL A 106 3.65 1.41 -23.35
N GLU A 107 3.83 2.65 -22.94
CA GLU A 107 2.74 3.62 -22.82
C GLU A 107 2.69 4.51 -24.07
N GLY A 108 1.55 4.48 -24.76
CA GLY A 108 1.30 5.25 -25.96
C GLY A 108 1.02 6.73 -25.70
N LEU A 109 0.89 7.47 -26.81
CA LEU A 109 0.54 8.89 -26.81
C LEU A 109 -0.96 9.09 -26.62
N VAL A 110 -1.33 10.08 -25.81
CA VAL A 110 -2.71 10.51 -25.66
C VAL A 110 -3.07 11.44 -26.84
N PRO A 111 -4.15 11.14 -27.61
CA PRO A 111 -4.60 12.04 -28.67
C PRO A 111 -5.16 13.32 -28.07
N THR A 112 -4.57 14.45 -28.42
CA THR A 112 -5.00 15.77 -28.00
C THR A 112 -5.25 16.68 -29.20
N ARG A 113 -5.90 17.83 -29.00
CA ARG A 113 -6.09 18.80 -30.09
C ARG A 113 -4.76 19.31 -30.67
N LYS A 114 -3.71 19.35 -29.86
CA LYS A 114 -2.36 19.76 -30.29
C LYS A 114 -1.62 18.62 -31.02
N HIS A 115 -1.86 17.38 -30.63
CA HIS A 115 -1.14 16.21 -31.13
C HIS A 115 -2.11 15.29 -31.91
N GLN A 116 -2.66 15.78 -32.99
CA GLN A 116 -3.59 15.02 -33.86
C GLN A 116 -2.91 13.80 -34.52
N PHE A 117 -1.59 13.84 -34.64
CA PHE A 117 -0.77 12.73 -35.15
C PHE A 117 -0.63 11.55 -34.16
N ALA A 118 -1.07 11.71 -32.91
CA ALA A 118 -0.83 10.73 -31.84
C ALA A 118 -1.30 9.31 -32.20
N GLN A 119 -2.50 9.15 -32.75
CA GLN A 119 -3.01 7.80 -33.06
C GLN A 119 -2.27 7.13 -34.21
N SER A 120 -1.95 7.86 -35.28
CA SER A 120 -1.16 7.32 -36.37
C SER A 120 0.26 6.95 -35.91
N LEU A 121 0.86 7.77 -35.05
CA LEU A 121 2.16 7.53 -34.49
C LEU A 121 2.16 6.33 -33.54
N ASN A 122 1.13 6.19 -32.68
CA ASN A 122 0.94 5.00 -31.84
C ASN A 122 0.91 3.72 -32.69
N PHE A 123 0.21 3.74 -33.81
CA PHE A 123 0.14 2.59 -34.70
C PHE A 123 1.47 2.24 -35.31
N GLU A 124 2.23 3.23 -35.77
CA GLU A 124 3.59 3.03 -36.30
C GLU A 124 4.56 2.50 -35.24
N ILE A 125 4.51 3.04 -34.04
CA ILE A 125 5.35 2.57 -32.91
C ILE A 125 5.00 1.12 -32.58
N ALA A 126 3.70 0.77 -32.50
CA ALA A 126 3.28 -0.60 -32.23
C ALA A 126 3.79 -1.59 -33.28
N LYS A 127 3.73 -1.23 -34.55
CA LYS A 127 4.30 -2.04 -35.65
C LYS A 127 5.80 -2.17 -35.55
N THR A 128 6.48 -1.05 -35.31
CA THR A 128 7.95 -0.97 -35.25
C THR A 128 8.51 -1.83 -34.11
N LEU A 129 7.83 -1.85 -32.95
CA LEU A 129 8.23 -2.65 -31.78
C LEU A 129 7.63 -4.06 -31.80
N ASN A 130 6.85 -4.42 -32.82
CA ASN A 130 6.06 -5.66 -32.87
C ASN A 130 5.28 -5.89 -31.57
N ALA A 131 4.61 -4.83 -31.11
CA ALA A 131 3.91 -4.83 -29.82
C ALA A 131 2.50 -5.41 -29.95
N GLU A 132 2.10 -6.12 -28.92
CA GLU A 132 0.70 -6.47 -28.68
C GLU A 132 -0.05 -5.21 -28.22
N ILE A 133 -1.16 -4.91 -28.84
CA ILE A 133 -1.93 -3.69 -28.61
C ILE A 133 -3.06 -3.97 -27.63
N VAL A 134 -3.11 -3.20 -26.55
CA VAL A 134 -4.21 -3.16 -25.60
C VAL A 134 -4.76 -1.74 -25.58
N PHE A 135 -6.00 -1.57 -25.98
CA PHE A 135 -6.66 -0.27 -25.91
C PHE A 135 -7.07 0.08 -24.49
N VAL A 136 -6.90 1.33 -24.12
CA VAL A 136 -7.37 1.88 -22.84
C VAL A 136 -8.44 2.92 -23.15
N MET A 137 -9.64 2.70 -22.63
CA MET A 137 -10.77 3.60 -22.83
C MET A 137 -11.52 3.85 -21.53
N SER A 138 -12.28 4.93 -21.48
CA SER A 138 -13.21 5.22 -20.39
C SER A 138 -14.65 5.07 -20.88
N GLN A 139 -15.56 4.72 -19.97
CA GLN A 139 -16.98 4.56 -20.32
C GLN A 139 -17.62 5.89 -20.74
N GLY A 140 -17.40 6.97 -19.99
CA GLY A 140 -18.12 8.23 -20.23
C GLY A 140 -19.62 8.06 -20.11
N THR A 141 -20.37 8.53 -21.13
CA THR A 141 -21.82 8.42 -21.23
C THR A 141 -22.31 7.19 -21.99
N ASP A 142 -21.39 6.31 -22.40
CA ASP A 142 -21.77 5.19 -23.29
C ASP A 142 -22.54 4.09 -22.54
N THR A 143 -23.54 3.56 -23.25
CA THR A 143 -24.14 2.27 -22.91
C THR A 143 -23.21 1.13 -23.31
N PRO A 144 -23.45 -0.12 -22.86
CA PRO A 144 -22.65 -1.27 -23.29
C PRO A 144 -22.54 -1.42 -24.81
N GLU A 145 -23.64 -1.15 -25.54
CA GLU A 145 -23.70 -1.22 -27.00
C GLU A 145 -22.80 -0.15 -27.64
N GLN A 146 -22.88 1.08 -27.14
CA GLN A 146 -22.05 2.19 -27.61
C GLN A 146 -20.57 1.97 -27.31
N LEU A 147 -20.24 1.39 -26.15
CA LEU A 147 -18.86 0.98 -25.82
C LEU A 147 -18.33 -0.04 -26.85
N ASN A 148 -19.13 -1.06 -27.17
CA ASN A 148 -18.76 -2.08 -28.16
C ASN A 148 -18.56 -1.48 -29.56
N GLU A 149 -19.41 -0.55 -29.96
CA GLU A 149 -19.25 0.19 -31.22
C GLU A 149 -17.95 1.00 -31.25
N ARG A 150 -17.63 1.69 -30.16
CA ARG A 150 -16.34 2.44 -30.02
C ARG A 150 -15.14 1.51 -30.07
N ILE A 151 -15.20 0.35 -29.42
CA ILE A 151 -14.13 -0.65 -29.47
C ILE A 151 -13.90 -1.08 -30.91
N GLU A 152 -14.96 -1.39 -31.65
CA GLU A 152 -14.86 -1.83 -33.06
C GLU A 152 -14.34 -0.72 -33.99
N LEU A 153 -14.81 0.51 -33.80
CA LEU A 153 -14.28 1.67 -34.55
C LEU A 153 -12.78 1.87 -34.32
N THR A 154 -12.37 1.79 -33.04
CA THR A 154 -10.93 1.91 -32.67
C THR A 154 -10.13 0.77 -33.29
N ARG A 155 -10.59 -0.47 -33.17
CA ARG A 155 -9.97 -1.64 -33.79
C ARG A 155 -9.79 -1.46 -35.29
N SER A 156 -10.84 -0.96 -35.97
CA SER A 156 -10.80 -0.72 -37.41
C SER A 156 -9.73 0.29 -37.83
N SER A 157 -9.50 1.33 -37.01
CA SER A 157 -8.46 2.33 -37.27
C SER A 157 -7.02 1.79 -37.08
N PHE A 158 -6.86 0.63 -36.44
CA PHE A 158 -5.60 -0.05 -36.23
C PHE A 158 -5.46 -1.35 -37.06
N GLY A 159 -6.10 -1.41 -38.21
CA GLY A 159 -6.01 -2.53 -39.17
C GLY A 159 -7.11 -3.57 -39.04
N GLY A 160 -8.08 -3.37 -38.17
CA GLY A 160 -9.27 -4.20 -38.00
C GLY A 160 -8.97 -5.63 -37.56
N ALA A 161 -9.86 -6.56 -37.91
CA ALA A 161 -9.75 -7.97 -37.54
C ALA A 161 -8.53 -8.69 -38.12
N LYS A 162 -7.92 -8.14 -39.14
CA LYS A 162 -6.68 -8.69 -39.74
C LYS A 162 -5.43 -8.43 -38.91
N ASN A 163 -5.47 -7.44 -38.02
CA ASN A 163 -4.36 -7.16 -37.12
C ASN A 163 -4.45 -8.06 -35.88
N THR A 164 -3.77 -9.18 -35.90
CA THR A 164 -3.75 -10.17 -34.82
C THR A 164 -2.98 -9.70 -33.58
N ASN A 165 -2.24 -8.59 -33.68
CA ASN A 165 -1.55 -7.99 -32.53
C ASN A 165 -2.48 -7.20 -31.61
N ILE A 166 -3.71 -6.93 -32.02
CA ILE A 166 -4.72 -6.32 -31.14
C ILE A 166 -5.25 -7.42 -30.21
N THR A 167 -4.88 -7.38 -28.93
CA THR A 167 -5.13 -8.47 -27.98
C THR A 167 -6.27 -8.20 -27.04
N GLY A 168 -6.64 -6.95 -26.79
CA GLY A 168 -7.74 -6.66 -25.88
C GLY A 168 -7.95 -5.18 -25.58
N VAL A 169 -8.83 -4.94 -24.64
CA VAL A 169 -9.22 -3.61 -24.16
C VAL A 169 -9.30 -3.58 -22.64
N ILE A 170 -8.89 -2.48 -22.06
CA ILE A 170 -9.12 -2.15 -20.64
C ILE A 170 -10.09 -0.98 -20.59
N VAL A 171 -11.23 -1.18 -19.94
CA VAL A 171 -12.23 -0.13 -19.74
C VAL A 171 -12.10 0.43 -18.35
N ASN A 172 -11.72 1.68 -18.26
CA ASN A 172 -11.53 2.41 -17.02
C ASN A 172 -12.73 3.30 -16.70
N LYS A 173 -12.82 3.77 -15.47
CA LYS A 173 -13.87 4.69 -15.00
C LYS A 173 -15.30 4.19 -15.29
N LEU A 174 -15.51 2.89 -15.08
CA LEU A 174 -16.85 2.31 -15.18
C LEU A 174 -17.78 2.90 -14.13
N ASN A 175 -18.99 3.20 -14.54
CA ASN A 175 -20.04 3.73 -13.66
C ASN A 175 -19.64 5.06 -12.99
N ALA A 176 -18.79 5.85 -13.64
CA ALA A 176 -18.42 7.16 -13.14
C ALA A 176 -19.60 8.14 -13.25
N PRO A 177 -19.73 9.07 -12.29
CA PRO A 177 -20.67 10.19 -12.45
C PRO A 177 -20.20 11.09 -13.58
N VAL A 178 -21.11 11.44 -14.47
CA VAL A 178 -20.83 12.28 -15.64
C VAL A 178 -21.73 13.51 -15.65
N ASP A 179 -21.19 14.62 -16.15
CA ASP A 179 -21.96 15.84 -16.39
C ASP A 179 -22.79 15.74 -17.69
N GLU A 180 -23.55 16.78 -18.00
CA GLU A 180 -24.37 16.86 -19.21
C GLU A 180 -23.55 16.76 -20.49
N GLN A 181 -22.26 17.10 -20.45
CA GLN A 181 -21.32 16.99 -21.56
C GLN A 181 -20.58 15.63 -21.56
N GLY A 182 -20.94 14.70 -20.68
CA GLY A 182 -20.33 13.38 -20.59
C GLY A 182 -18.94 13.34 -19.97
N ARG A 183 -18.50 14.42 -19.33
CA ARG A 183 -17.22 14.44 -18.63
C ARG A 183 -17.38 13.82 -17.25
N THR A 184 -16.44 13.00 -16.86
CA THR A 184 -16.39 12.48 -15.49
C THR A 184 -16.26 13.65 -14.53
N ARG A 185 -17.26 13.84 -13.66
CA ARG A 185 -17.20 14.78 -12.56
C ARG A 185 -17.00 14.02 -11.27
N PRO A 186 -15.89 14.21 -10.59
CA PRO A 186 -15.87 14.01 -9.17
C PRO A 186 -16.62 15.20 -8.56
N ASP A 187 -17.81 14.97 -8.05
CA ASP A 187 -18.43 15.97 -7.21
C ASP A 187 -17.69 15.99 -5.87
N LEU A 188 -16.60 16.78 -5.85
CA LEU A 188 -15.97 17.21 -4.61
C LEU A 188 -16.89 18.15 -3.81
N SER A 189 -17.96 18.65 -4.42
CA SER A 189 -18.90 19.54 -3.75
C SER A 189 -20.19 18.80 -3.38
N GLU A 190 -20.44 18.66 -2.11
CA GLU A 190 -21.71 18.22 -1.55
C GLU A 190 -22.84 19.26 -1.64
N ILE A 191 -22.57 20.37 -2.31
CA ILE A 191 -23.46 21.52 -2.40
C ILE A 191 -24.56 21.31 -3.44
N PHE A 192 -24.43 20.30 -4.28
CA PHE A 192 -25.46 20.03 -5.25
C PHE A 192 -26.59 19.25 -4.58
N ASP A 193 -27.61 20.02 -4.22
CA ASP A 193 -28.94 19.54 -3.89
C ASP A 193 -29.35 18.39 -4.82
N ASP A 194 -30.20 17.49 -4.34
CA ASP A 194 -30.71 16.28 -5.02
C ASP A 194 -31.16 16.48 -6.50
N SER A 195 -31.37 17.73 -6.91
CA SER A 195 -31.76 18.13 -8.27
C SER A 195 -30.63 18.10 -9.30
N SER A 196 -29.36 18.01 -8.89
CA SER A 196 -28.18 18.01 -9.77
C SER A 196 -27.41 16.68 -9.74
N LYS A 197 -28.09 15.57 -9.45
CA LYS A 197 -27.47 14.25 -9.45
C LYS A 197 -26.77 14.00 -10.79
N ALA A 198 -25.44 13.85 -10.70
CA ALA A 198 -24.67 13.38 -11.84
C ALA A 198 -25.27 12.08 -12.38
N LYS A 199 -25.48 12.03 -13.67
CA LYS A 199 -26.07 10.86 -14.31
C LYS A 199 -25.06 9.72 -14.29
N VAL A 200 -25.42 8.59 -13.70
CA VAL A 200 -24.62 7.37 -13.75
C VAL A 200 -25.26 6.37 -14.70
N ILE A 201 -24.56 6.03 -15.77
CA ILE A 201 -24.98 4.96 -16.69
C ILE A 201 -24.32 3.67 -16.22
N LYS A 202 -25.12 2.77 -15.65
CA LYS A 202 -24.62 1.51 -15.10
C LYS A 202 -24.29 0.52 -16.21
N VAL A 203 -23.07 0.01 -16.17
CA VAL A 203 -22.57 -1.08 -17.01
C VAL A 203 -22.16 -2.23 -16.10
N ASP A 204 -22.68 -3.42 -16.40
CA ASP A 204 -22.26 -4.66 -15.73
C ASP A 204 -20.98 -5.18 -16.43
N PRO A 205 -19.84 -5.29 -15.73
CA PRO A 205 -18.61 -5.78 -16.31
C PRO A 205 -18.72 -7.17 -16.94
N ALA A 206 -19.53 -8.06 -16.35
CA ALA A 206 -19.73 -9.41 -16.88
C ALA A 206 -20.47 -9.40 -18.23
N LYS A 207 -21.47 -8.52 -18.38
CA LYS A 207 -22.17 -8.34 -19.65
C LYS A 207 -21.27 -7.73 -20.72
N LEU A 208 -20.45 -6.74 -20.33
CA LEU A 208 -19.48 -6.13 -21.22
C LEU A 208 -18.47 -7.18 -21.74
N GLN A 209 -17.95 -8.02 -20.88
CA GLN A 209 -17.02 -9.08 -21.24
C GLN A 209 -17.64 -10.10 -22.22
N GLY A 210 -18.92 -10.44 -22.03
CA GLY A 210 -19.66 -11.38 -22.89
C GLY A 210 -20.04 -10.84 -24.28
N SER A 211 -20.13 -9.52 -24.45
CA SER A 211 -20.57 -8.87 -25.68
C SER A 211 -19.49 -8.12 -26.45
N SER A 212 -18.33 -7.89 -25.84
CA SER A 212 -17.24 -7.10 -26.43
C SER A 212 -16.64 -7.78 -27.66
N PRO A 213 -16.34 -7.03 -28.74
CA PRO A 213 -15.64 -7.56 -29.91
C PRO A 213 -14.18 -7.91 -29.66
N LEU A 214 -13.58 -7.43 -28.57
CA LEU A 214 -12.24 -7.75 -28.10
C LEU A 214 -12.30 -8.29 -26.67
N PRO A 215 -11.34 -9.14 -26.26
CA PRO A 215 -11.21 -9.54 -24.85
C PRO A 215 -11.11 -8.33 -23.93
N VAL A 216 -11.92 -8.30 -22.89
CA VAL A 216 -11.84 -7.27 -21.86
C VAL A 216 -10.80 -7.72 -20.82
N LEU A 217 -9.62 -7.12 -20.87
CA LEU A 217 -8.48 -7.45 -20.03
C LEU A 217 -8.51 -6.75 -18.66
N GLY A 218 -9.40 -5.80 -18.51
CA GLY A 218 -9.67 -5.11 -17.27
C GLY A 218 -10.93 -4.28 -17.38
N ALA A 219 -11.69 -4.23 -16.30
CA ALA A 219 -12.89 -3.43 -16.16
C ALA A 219 -12.85 -2.75 -14.80
N VAL A 220 -12.40 -1.50 -14.77
CA VAL A 220 -12.07 -0.78 -13.54
C VAL A 220 -13.22 0.16 -13.16
N PRO A 221 -13.94 -0.11 -12.07
CA PRO A 221 -14.96 0.81 -11.58
C PRO A 221 -14.35 2.14 -11.14
N TRP A 222 -15.07 3.21 -11.38
CA TRP A 222 -14.70 4.50 -10.81
C TRP A 222 -14.86 4.47 -9.29
N SER A 223 -13.93 5.07 -8.58
CA SER A 223 -13.99 5.22 -7.13
C SER A 223 -13.58 6.63 -6.72
N PHE A 224 -14.40 7.22 -5.89
CA PHE A 224 -14.14 8.55 -5.33
C PHE A 224 -12.86 8.58 -4.49
N ASP A 225 -12.60 7.52 -3.74
CA ASP A 225 -11.44 7.43 -2.85
C ASP A 225 -10.08 7.50 -3.58
N LEU A 226 -10.07 7.17 -4.88
CA LEU A 226 -8.84 7.23 -5.69
C LEU A 226 -8.46 8.64 -6.12
N ILE A 227 -9.40 9.58 -6.04
CA ILE A 227 -9.20 10.97 -6.47
C ILE A 227 -9.04 11.95 -5.31
N ALA A 228 -9.15 11.49 -4.06
CA ALA A 228 -8.94 12.31 -2.88
C ALA A 228 -7.51 12.89 -2.88
N THR A 229 -7.43 14.20 -3.10
CA THR A 229 -6.17 14.93 -3.23
C THR A 229 -5.68 15.45 -1.89
N ARG A 230 -4.38 15.77 -1.77
CA ARG A 230 -3.83 16.39 -0.57
C ARG A 230 -4.21 17.86 -0.51
N ALA A 231 -4.30 18.41 0.68
CA ALA A 231 -4.53 19.85 0.88
C ALA A 231 -3.46 20.69 0.17
N ILE A 232 -2.19 20.24 0.16
CA ILE A 232 -1.10 20.94 -0.53
C ILE A 232 -1.33 21.03 -2.04
N ASP A 233 -1.93 20.01 -2.66
CA ASP A 233 -2.19 20.01 -4.10
C ASP A 233 -3.24 21.06 -4.47
N MET A 234 -4.26 21.21 -3.61
CA MET A 234 -5.26 22.28 -3.74
C MET A 234 -4.62 23.66 -3.56
N ALA A 235 -3.79 23.84 -2.54
CA ALA A 235 -3.10 25.09 -2.28
C ALA A 235 -2.18 25.50 -3.45
N ARG A 236 -1.45 24.56 -4.02
CA ARG A 236 -0.59 24.78 -5.21
C ARG A 236 -1.42 25.18 -6.43
N HIS A 237 -2.50 24.45 -6.70
CA HIS A 237 -3.38 24.74 -7.84
C HIS A 237 -3.98 26.15 -7.74
N LEU A 238 -4.39 26.55 -6.55
CA LEU A 238 -4.97 27.87 -6.30
C LEU A 238 -3.94 28.98 -6.14
N ASN A 239 -2.65 28.65 -6.15
CA ASN A 239 -1.56 29.59 -5.83
C ASN A 239 -1.80 30.30 -4.50
N ALA A 240 -2.22 29.52 -3.50
CA ALA A 240 -2.63 30.04 -2.20
C ALA A 240 -1.44 30.38 -1.30
N THR A 241 -1.64 31.39 -0.43
CA THR A 241 -0.72 31.68 0.66
C THR A 241 -1.06 30.80 1.86
N ILE A 242 -0.08 30.11 2.41
CA ILE A 242 -0.26 29.24 3.58
C ILE A 242 -0.31 30.11 4.84
N VAL A 243 -1.44 30.04 5.56
CA VAL A 243 -1.64 30.72 6.84
C VAL A 243 -1.21 29.83 8.00
N ASN A 244 -1.59 28.56 7.95
CA ASN A 244 -1.11 27.52 8.86
C ASN A 244 -0.81 26.27 8.06
N GLU A 245 0.40 25.79 8.14
CA GLU A 245 0.83 24.62 7.40
C GLU A 245 0.11 23.34 7.88
N GLY A 246 0.12 23.11 9.17
CA GLY A 246 -0.44 21.88 9.74
C GLY A 246 0.04 20.63 8.98
N ASP A 247 -0.86 19.67 8.81
CA ASP A 247 -0.62 18.43 8.08
C ASP A 247 -0.94 18.57 6.57
N ILE A 248 -0.61 19.71 5.98
CA ILE A 248 -0.99 20.06 4.60
C ILE A 248 -0.53 19.03 3.56
N ASN A 249 0.58 18.36 3.82
CA ASN A 249 1.17 17.36 2.91
C ASN A 249 0.49 15.98 2.98
N THR A 250 -0.30 15.73 3.99
CA THR A 250 -0.90 14.40 4.24
C THR A 250 -2.42 14.41 4.32
N ARG A 251 -3.04 15.51 4.75
CA ARG A 251 -4.50 15.59 4.84
C ARG A 251 -5.16 15.53 3.49
N ARG A 252 -6.19 14.68 3.39
CA ARG A 252 -6.96 14.45 2.16
C ARG A 252 -8.20 15.32 2.12
N VAL A 253 -8.43 15.93 0.97
CA VAL A 253 -9.66 16.65 0.66
C VAL A 253 -10.60 15.68 -0.05
N LYS A 254 -11.71 15.34 0.62
CA LYS A 254 -12.74 14.43 0.12
C LYS A 254 -14.00 15.16 -0.33
N SER A 255 -14.22 16.36 0.18
CA SER A 255 -15.35 17.22 -0.19
C SER A 255 -14.99 18.68 -0.13
N VAL A 256 -15.70 19.52 -0.87
CA VAL A 256 -15.55 20.97 -0.84
C VAL A 256 -16.88 21.60 -0.44
N THR A 257 -16.89 22.35 0.65
CA THR A 257 -18.09 23.04 1.16
C THR A 257 -17.87 24.55 1.12
N PHE A 258 -18.74 25.26 0.41
CA PHE A 258 -18.78 26.72 0.42
C PHE A 258 -19.65 27.19 1.58
N CYS A 259 -19.04 27.82 2.58
CA CYS A 259 -19.68 28.20 3.83
C CYS A 259 -20.48 29.51 3.67
N ALA A 260 -21.59 29.43 2.94
CA ALA A 260 -22.46 30.57 2.63
C ALA A 260 -23.68 30.70 3.54
N ARG A 261 -23.99 29.69 4.32
CA ARG A 261 -25.13 29.68 5.27
C ARG A 261 -24.70 30.06 6.68
N SER A 262 -25.65 30.16 7.58
CA SER A 262 -25.37 30.32 9.02
C SER A 262 -24.80 29.04 9.62
N ILE A 263 -24.03 29.15 10.69
CA ILE A 263 -23.31 28.04 11.32
C ILE A 263 -24.21 26.82 11.60
N PRO A 264 -25.43 26.95 12.19
CA PRO A 264 -26.26 25.77 12.44
C PRO A 264 -26.59 24.93 11.20
N HIS A 265 -26.63 25.55 10.03
CA HIS A 265 -26.92 24.88 8.76
C HIS A 265 -25.68 24.43 8.00
N MET A 266 -24.51 24.55 8.61
CA MET A 266 -23.21 24.10 8.05
C MET A 266 -22.53 23.05 8.90
N LEU A 267 -22.97 22.81 10.14
CA LEU A 267 -22.29 21.92 11.07
C LEU A 267 -22.16 20.49 10.55
N GLU A 268 -23.13 20.03 9.79
CA GLU A 268 -23.09 18.69 9.15
C GLU A 268 -21.96 18.53 8.13
N HIS A 269 -21.43 19.66 7.60
CA HIS A 269 -20.33 19.68 6.65
C HIS A 269 -18.96 19.84 7.32
N PHE A 270 -18.91 20.07 8.63
CA PHE A 270 -17.66 20.13 9.40
C PHE A 270 -17.25 18.72 9.78
N ARG A 271 -16.73 18.01 8.80
CA ARG A 271 -16.39 16.58 8.92
C ARG A 271 -15.00 16.28 8.36
N ALA A 272 -14.51 15.08 8.62
CA ALA A 272 -13.21 14.64 8.13
C ALA A 272 -13.09 14.77 6.61
N GLY A 273 -12.00 15.36 6.16
CA GLY A 273 -11.71 15.55 4.73
C GLY A 273 -12.44 16.70 4.05
N SER A 274 -13.23 17.49 4.76
CA SER A 274 -13.88 18.68 4.17
C SER A 274 -12.86 19.80 3.91
N LEU A 275 -12.88 20.37 2.71
CA LEU A 275 -12.30 21.67 2.43
C LEU A 275 -13.38 22.72 2.65
N LEU A 276 -13.26 23.50 3.70
CA LEU A 276 -14.20 24.56 4.04
C LEU A 276 -13.77 25.87 3.38
N VAL A 277 -14.58 26.35 2.43
CA VAL A 277 -14.31 27.60 1.71
C VAL A 277 -15.16 28.72 2.27
N THR A 278 -14.52 29.74 2.78
CA THR A 278 -15.20 30.93 3.33
C THR A 278 -14.40 32.20 3.06
N SER A 279 -15.06 33.34 3.09
CA SER A 279 -14.36 34.61 2.98
C SER A 279 -13.51 34.87 4.24
N ALA A 280 -12.35 35.47 4.05
CA ALA A 280 -11.43 35.79 5.16
C ALA A 280 -12.01 36.78 6.17
N ASP A 281 -13.09 37.48 5.82
CA ASP A 281 -13.83 38.39 6.71
C ASP A 281 -15.02 37.70 7.45
N ARG A 282 -15.02 36.35 7.47
CA ARG A 282 -15.99 35.53 8.19
C ARG A 282 -15.32 34.78 9.38
N PRO A 283 -14.92 35.52 10.43
CA PRO A 283 -14.28 34.92 11.60
C PRO A 283 -15.20 33.93 12.36
N ASP A 284 -16.50 34.08 12.26
CA ASP A 284 -17.50 33.18 12.85
C ASP A 284 -17.37 31.75 12.29
N VAL A 285 -17.21 31.62 10.98
CA VAL A 285 -17.00 30.30 10.33
C VAL A 285 -15.64 29.71 10.69
N LEU A 286 -14.59 30.53 10.67
CA LEU A 286 -13.25 30.09 11.05
C LEU A 286 -13.21 29.57 12.49
N VAL A 287 -13.80 30.29 13.44
CA VAL A 287 -13.83 29.88 14.84
C VAL A 287 -14.66 28.61 15.01
N ALA A 288 -15.81 28.49 14.35
CA ALA A 288 -16.62 27.27 14.40
C ALA A 288 -15.87 26.03 13.86
N ALA A 289 -15.18 26.18 12.73
CA ALA A 289 -14.34 25.13 12.16
C ALA A 289 -13.17 24.75 13.09
N CYS A 290 -12.55 25.75 13.73
CA CYS A 290 -11.49 25.54 14.70
C CYS A 290 -11.99 24.77 15.95
N LEU A 291 -13.20 25.05 16.43
CA LEU A 291 -13.80 24.30 17.51
C LEU A 291 -14.03 22.83 17.11
N ALA A 292 -14.51 22.58 15.90
CA ALA A 292 -14.66 21.22 15.39
C ALA A 292 -13.31 20.48 15.34
N ALA A 293 -12.25 21.15 14.86
CA ALA A 293 -10.90 20.57 14.83
C ALA A 293 -10.38 20.27 16.24
N MET A 294 -10.60 21.13 17.21
CA MET A 294 -10.24 20.91 18.62
C MET A 294 -11.01 19.74 19.24
N ASN A 295 -12.21 19.47 18.77
CA ASN A 295 -13.03 18.33 19.19
C ASN A 295 -12.68 17.02 18.44
N GLY A 296 -11.59 17.01 17.71
CA GLY A 296 -11.05 15.81 17.05
C GLY A 296 -11.50 15.59 15.60
N VAL A 297 -12.26 16.52 15.00
CA VAL A 297 -12.65 16.41 13.60
C VAL A 297 -11.45 16.74 12.71
N GLU A 298 -11.04 15.80 11.88
CA GLU A 298 -9.91 15.94 10.95
C GLU A 298 -10.34 16.66 9.66
N ILE A 299 -10.66 17.95 9.78
CA ILE A 299 -11.03 18.82 8.64
C ILE A 299 -9.88 18.80 7.63
N GLY A 300 -10.20 18.63 6.33
CA GLY A 300 -9.19 18.57 5.27
C GLY A 300 -8.35 19.85 5.16
N ALA A 301 -8.98 20.98 5.09
CA ALA A 301 -8.36 22.30 5.17
C ALA A 301 -9.42 23.40 5.28
N ILE A 302 -8.98 24.61 5.63
CA ILE A 302 -9.79 25.83 5.54
C ILE A 302 -9.18 26.72 4.45
N LEU A 303 -9.99 27.10 3.48
CA LEU A 303 -9.63 28.03 2.40
C LEU A 303 -10.32 29.38 2.62
N LEU A 304 -9.53 30.42 2.85
CA LEU A 304 -9.99 31.78 3.04
C LEU A 304 -9.90 32.56 1.71
N THR A 305 -11.00 33.13 1.28
CA THR A 305 -11.07 33.90 0.02
C THR A 305 -11.05 35.41 0.28
N GLY A 306 -10.60 36.20 -0.71
CA GLY A 306 -10.76 37.65 -0.75
C GLY A 306 -9.61 38.45 -0.18
N ALA A 307 -8.49 37.87 0.22
CA ALA A 307 -7.27 38.58 0.68
C ALA A 307 -7.47 39.60 1.82
N TYR A 308 -8.45 39.38 2.68
CA TYR A 308 -8.64 40.20 3.88
C TYR A 308 -7.63 39.77 4.95
N GLU A 309 -7.04 40.75 5.63
CA GLU A 309 -6.20 40.45 6.78
C GLU A 309 -7.02 39.83 7.91
N MET A 310 -6.53 38.72 8.43
CA MET A 310 -7.15 38.06 9.59
C MET A 310 -6.82 38.85 10.86
N ASP A 311 -7.85 39.19 11.66
CA ASP A 311 -7.65 39.85 12.94
C ASP A 311 -6.70 39.03 13.83
N PRO A 312 -5.60 39.61 14.32
CA PRO A 312 -4.63 38.90 15.18
C PRO A 312 -5.24 38.28 16.43
N ARG A 313 -6.34 38.86 16.96
CA ARG A 313 -7.06 38.30 18.11
C ARG A 313 -7.81 37.02 17.75
N VAL A 314 -8.33 36.93 16.53
CA VAL A 314 -8.97 35.74 16.00
C VAL A 314 -7.92 34.65 15.76
N SER A 315 -6.77 35.00 15.16
CA SER A 315 -5.65 34.08 14.98
C SER A 315 -5.20 33.48 16.31
N LYS A 316 -5.04 34.31 17.33
CA LYS A 316 -4.65 33.88 18.68
C LYS A 316 -5.70 32.95 19.32
N LEU A 317 -6.98 33.24 19.11
CA LEU A 317 -8.06 32.37 19.59
C LEU A 317 -8.03 30.98 18.94
N CYS A 318 -7.62 30.92 17.66
CA CYS A 318 -7.55 29.69 16.87
C CYS A 318 -6.24 28.91 17.04
N GLU A 319 -5.26 29.42 17.79
CA GLU A 319 -3.92 28.88 17.89
C GLU A 319 -3.88 27.37 18.27
N ARG A 320 -4.73 26.96 19.23
CA ARG A 320 -4.84 25.57 19.64
C ARG A 320 -5.41 24.66 18.53
N ALA A 321 -6.36 25.19 17.76
CA ALA A 321 -6.92 24.46 16.63
C ALA A 321 -5.87 24.29 15.53
N PHE A 322 -5.08 25.31 15.25
CA PHE A 322 -3.98 25.24 14.31
C PHE A 322 -2.92 24.21 14.71
N ALA A 323 -2.66 24.09 16.01
CA ALA A 323 -1.75 23.09 16.55
C ALA A 323 -2.24 21.64 16.41
N THR A 324 -3.51 21.40 16.07
CA THR A 324 -4.04 20.06 15.77
C THR A 324 -3.61 19.51 14.41
N GLY A 325 -2.87 20.29 13.63
CA GLY A 325 -2.47 19.93 12.27
C GLY A 325 -3.42 20.47 11.18
N LEU A 326 -4.37 21.36 11.53
CA LEU A 326 -5.34 21.93 10.61
C LEU A 326 -4.68 22.83 9.57
N PRO A 327 -4.68 22.48 8.26
CA PRO A 327 -4.18 23.35 7.22
C PRO A 327 -5.12 24.54 6.98
N VAL A 328 -4.57 25.74 6.91
CA VAL A 328 -5.31 26.95 6.57
C VAL A 328 -4.53 27.71 5.49
N PHE A 329 -5.17 28.01 4.39
CA PHE A 329 -4.56 28.80 3.32
C PHE A 329 -5.54 29.82 2.75
N MET A 330 -4.99 30.84 2.12
CA MET A 330 -5.72 32.01 1.66
C MET A 330 -5.44 32.29 0.18
N VAL A 331 -6.46 32.73 -0.54
CA VAL A 331 -6.37 33.17 -1.93
C VAL A 331 -6.82 34.63 -2.07
N ASN A 332 -6.25 35.33 -3.05
CA ASN A 332 -6.63 36.71 -3.37
C ASN A 332 -7.94 36.80 -4.17
N THR A 333 -8.35 35.71 -4.78
CA THR A 333 -9.59 35.64 -5.55
C THR A 333 -10.82 35.66 -4.64
N ASN A 334 -11.92 36.20 -5.14
CA ASN A 334 -13.20 36.11 -4.44
C ASN A 334 -13.75 34.69 -4.51
N THR A 335 -14.81 34.42 -3.76
CA THR A 335 -15.41 33.06 -3.66
C THR A 335 -15.85 32.51 -5.01
N TRP A 336 -16.40 33.32 -5.90
CA TRP A 336 -16.82 32.91 -7.25
C TRP A 336 -15.64 32.48 -8.13
N GLN A 337 -14.61 33.33 -8.20
CA GLN A 337 -13.39 33.01 -8.95
C GLN A 337 -12.70 31.77 -8.41
N THR A 338 -12.67 31.63 -7.09
CA THR A 338 -12.11 30.44 -6.41
C THR A 338 -12.90 29.18 -6.78
N SER A 339 -14.24 29.27 -6.83
CA SER A 339 -15.08 28.14 -7.24
C SER A 339 -14.77 27.68 -8.67
N LEU A 340 -14.61 28.62 -9.59
CA LEU A 340 -14.25 28.29 -10.98
C LEU A 340 -12.86 27.65 -11.07
N SER A 341 -11.90 28.13 -10.27
CA SER A 341 -10.57 27.53 -10.21
C SER A 341 -10.60 26.12 -9.64
N LEU A 342 -11.39 25.86 -8.60
CA LEU A 342 -11.57 24.53 -8.05
C LEU A 342 -12.20 23.55 -9.05
N GLN A 343 -13.12 24.02 -9.89
CA GLN A 343 -13.71 23.18 -10.96
C GLN A 343 -12.70 22.76 -12.03
N SER A 344 -11.65 23.54 -12.24
CA SER A 344 -10.58 23.22 -13.20
C SER A 344 -9.43 22.39 -12.57
N PHE A 345 -9.58 21.97 -11.32
CA PHE A 345 -8.55 21.19 -10.63
C PHE A 345 -8.28 19.88 -11.35
N ASN A 346 -6.99 19.57 -11.46
CA ASN A 346 -6.56 18.35 -12.10
C ASN A 346 -6.50 17.17 -11.12
N LEU A 347 -7.30 16.15 -11.36
CA LEU A 347 -7.47 15.00 -10.48
C LEU A 347 -6.52 13.83 -10.74
N GLU A 348 -5.58 13.96 -11.68
CA GLU A 348 -4.61 12.90 -11.86
C GLU A 348 -3.63 12.84 -10.69
N VAL A 349 -3.01 11.67 -10.53
CA VAL A 349 -2.11 11.39 -9.40
C VAL A 349 -0.86 12.25 -9.49
N PRO A 350 -0.54 13.07 -8.49
CA PRO A 350 0.72 13.80 -8.44
C PRO A 350 1.92 12.87 -8.32
N VAL A 351 3.07 13.28 -8.87
CA VAL A 351 4.30 12.46 -8.87
C VAL A 351 4.92 12.25 -7.48
N ASP A 352 4.56 13.06 -6.52
CA ASP A 352 5.05 13.05 -5.14
C ASP A 352 4.00 12.58 -4.12
N ASP A 353 2.83 12.14 -4.57
CA ASP A 353 1.79 11.59 -3.71
C ASP A 353 1.89 10.06 -3.63
N HIS A 354 2.86 9.59 -2.87
CA HIS A 354 3.18 8.15 -2.79
C HIS A 354 2.02 7.30 -2.27
N GLU A 355 1.28 7.78 -1.28
CA GLU A 355 0.12 7.06 -0.74
C GLU A 355 -0.98 6.87 -1.78
N ARG A 356 -1.30 7.92 -2.53
CA ARG A 356 -2.30 7.84 -3.59
C ARG A 356 -1.83 7.00 -4.76
N ILE A 357 -0.55 7.08 -5.13
CA ILE A 357 0.05 6.22 -6.15
C ILE A 357 -0.12 4.75 -5.77
N GLU A 358 0.24 4.36 -4.55
CA GLU A 358 0.05 2.99 -4.05
C GLU A 358 -1.41 2.55 -4.10
N LYS A 359 -2.31 3.41 -3.64
CA LYS A 359 -3.75 3.13 -3.62
C LYS A 359 -4.31 2.90 -5.02
N VAL A 360 -3.93 3.74 -5.98
CA VAL A 360 -4.34 3.61 -7.38
C VAL A 360 -3.78 2.31 -7.98
N GLN A 361 -2.51 2.02 -7.76
CA GLN A 361 -1.86 0.80 -8.24
C GLN A 361 -2.57 -0.45 -7.74
N GLU A 362 -2.82 -0.54 -6.43
CA GLU A 362 -3.49 -1.69 -5.82
C GLU A 362 -4.92 -1.84 -6.29
N TYR A 363 -5.66 -0.75 -6.34
CA TYR A 363 -7.05 -0.77 -6.78
C TYR A 363 -7.19 -1.23 -8.23
N VAL A 364 -6.50 -0.58 -9.15
CA VAL A 364 -6.57 -0.90 -10.58
C VAL A 364 -6.08 -2.32 -10.85
N ALA A 365 -4.98 -2.73 -10.21
CA ALA A 365 -4.45 -4.09 -10.35
C ALA A 365 -5.47 -5.17 -9.97
N GLY A 366 -6.34 -4.90 -9.00
CA GLY A 366 -7.41 -5.82 -8.59
C GLY A 366 -8.47 -6.06 -9.65
N TYR A 367 -8.58 -5.20 -10.66
CA TYR A 367 -9.53 -5.31 -11.76
C TYR A 367 -8.90 -5.69 -13.12
N ILE A 368 -7.61 -5.96 -13.12
CA ILE A 368 -6.91 -6.50 -14.30
C ILE A 368 -7.07 -8.03 -14.31
N ASN A 369 -7.36 -8.59 -15.48
CA ASN A 369 -7.60 -10.02 -15.63
C ASN A 369 -6.34 -10.83 -15.28
N ALA A 370 -6.47 -11.69 -14.26
CA ALA A 370 -5.36 -12.49 -13.75
C ALA A 370 -4.87 -13.52 -14.78
N ASP A 371 -5.77 -14.14 -15.54
CA ASP A 371 -5.41 -15.13 -16.56
C ASP A 371 -4.59 -14.50 -17.68
N TRP A 372 -4.94 -13.25 -18.07
CA TRP A 372 -4.13 -12.50 -19.02
C TRP A 372 -2.71 -12.28 -18.50
N ILE A 373 -2.56 -11.79 -17.27
CA ILE A 373 -1.24 -11.56 -16.66
C ILE A 373 -0.45 -12.87 -16.58
N GLU A 374 -1.08 -13.99 -16.19
CA GLU A 374 -0.43 -15.30 -16.15
C GLU A 374 0.02 -15.77 -17.54
N SER A 375 -0.76 -15.49 -18.58
CA SER A 375 -0.39 -15.82 -19.96
C SER A 375 0.88 -15.13 -20.45
N LEU A 376 1.25 -14.01 -19.84
CA LEU A 376 2.45 -13.27 -20.19
C LEU A 376 3.74 -13.96 -19.75
N THR A 377 3.68 -14.86 -18.79
CA THR A 377 4.82 -15.57 -18.19
C THR A 377 4.85 -17.07 -18.48
N ALA A 378 3.88 -17.61 -19.19
CA ALA A 378 3.70 -19.04 -19.40
C ALA A 378 4.89 -19.77 -20.10
N THR A 379 5.89 -19.03 -20.61
CA THR A 379 7.07 -19.57 -21.31
C THR A 379 8.37 -19.46 -20.50
N SER A 380 8.34 -18.95 -19.28
CA SER A 380 9.55 -18.71 -18.48
C SER A 380 9.70 -19.76 -17.37
N GLU A 381 10.72 -20.66 -17.51
CA GLU A 381 11.15 -21.61 -16.47
C GLU A 381 11.99 -20.97 -15.34
N ARG A 382 12.16 -19.65 -15.33
CA ARG A 382 13.00 -18.96 -14.33
C ARG A 382 12.28 -18.79 -13.00
N SER A 383 13.02 -19.00 -11.89
CA SER A 383 12.52 -18.75 -10.54
C SER A 383 11.96 -17.33 -10.40
N ARG A 384 10.72 -17.23 -10.01
CA ARG A 384 10.07 -15.93 -9.72
C ARG A 384 10.71 -15.32 -8.48
N ARG A 385 11.15 -14.08 -8.58
CA ARG A 385 11.61 -13.30 -7.43
C ARG A 385 10.41 -12.64 -6.77
N LEU A 386 10.35 -12.74 -5.45
CA LEU A 386 9.28 -12.13 -4.67
C LEU A 386 9.61 -10.65 -4.41
N SER A 387 9.08 -9.77 -5.25
CA SER A 387 9.21 -8.32 -5.05
C SER A 387 8.40 -7.83 -3.84
N PRO A 388 8.71 -6.67 -3.26
CA PRO A 388 7.93 -6.11 -2.16
C PRO A 388 6.42 -6.00 -2.44
N PRO A 389 5.95 -5.50 -3.59
CA PRO A 389 4.53 -5.50 -3.91
C PRO A 389 3.92 -6.90 -4.02
N ALA A 390 4.65 -7.85 -4.61
CA ALA A 390 4.21 -9.24 -4.68
C ALA A 390 4.08 -9.87 -3.30
N PHE A 391 5.02 -9.61 -2.41
CA PHE A 391 4.98 -10.10 -1.03
C PHE A 391 3.81 -9.51 -0.23
N ARG A 392 3.59 -8.21 -0.30
CA ARG A 392 2.45 -7.56 0.37
C ARG A 392 1.11 -8.08 -0.14
N TYR A 393 0.99 -8.27 -1.45
CA TYR A 393 -0.20 -8.90 -2.04
C TYR A 393 -0.40 -10.32 -1.54
N GLN A 394 0.67 -11.12 -1.50
CA GLN A 394 0.64 -12.49 -0.99
C GLN A 394 0.21 -12.56 0.48
N LEU A 395 0.70 -11.64 1.32
CA LEU A 395 0.26 -11.52 2.72
C LEU A 395 -1.25 -11.28 2.80
N THR A 396 -1.76 -10.34 2.01
CA THR A 396 -3.20 -10.04 1.99
C THR A 396 -4.02 -11.25 1.56
N GLU A 397 -3.60 -11.97 0.52
CA GLU A 397 -4.31 -13.16 0.04
C GLU A 397 -4.26 -14.32 1.03
N LEU A 398 -3.12 -14.57 1.66
CA LEU A 398 -2.98 -15.58 2.69
C LEU A 398 -3.85 -15.27 3.93
N ALA A 399 -3.85 -14.02 4.37
CA ALA A 399 -4.68 -13.58 5.49
C ALA A 399 -6.17 -13.72 5.17
N ARG A 400 -6.59 -13.31 3.95
CA ARG A 400 -7.97 -13.45 3.49
C ARG A 400 -8.43 -14.91 3.47
N LYS A 401 -7.61 -15.80 2.97
CA LYS A 401 -7.90 -17.24 2.97
C LYS A 401 -7.96 -17.84 4.37
N ALA A 402 -7.18 -17.32 5.30
CA ALA A 402 -7.17 -17.76 6.69
C ALA A 402 -8.51 -17.48 7.39
N GLY A 403 -9.19 -16.38 7.08
CA GLY A 403 -10.52 -16.06 7.61
C GLY A 403 -10.58 -15.95 9.12
N LYS A 404 -9.60 -15.28 9.75
CA LYS A 404 -9.37 -15.27 11.20
C LYS A 404 -9.92 -14.04 11.90
N ARG A 405 -10.07 -14.15 13.21
CA ARG A 405 -10.48 -13.09 14.13
C ARG A 405 -9.29 -12.66 14.97
N VAL A 406 -8.99 -11.38 14.97
CA VAL A 406 -7.87 -10.80 15.73
C VAL A 406 -8.39 -9.79 16.72
N VAL A 407 -8.08 -9.95 18.00
CA VAL A 407 -8.43 -9.00 19.04
C VAL A 407 -7.39 -7.88 19.12
N LEU A 408 -7.90 -6.66 19.23
CA LEU A 408 -7.13 -5.43 19.37
C LEU A 408 -7.48 -4.78 20.71
N PRO A 409 -6.70 -5.04 21.76
CA PRO A 409 -7.00 -4.54 23.12
C PRO A 409 -7.04 -3.01 23.23
N GLU A 410 -6.33 -2.31 22.36
CA GLU A 410 -6.30 -0.84 22.28
C GLU A 410 -7.33 -0.33 21.27
N GLY A 411 -8.57 -0.78 21.41
CA GLY A 411 -9.63 -0.62 20.41
C GLY A 411 -10.12 0.82 20.19
N ASP A 412 -9.82 1.75 21.08
CA ASP A 412 -10.14 3.18 20.98
C ASP A 412 -8.97 4.04 20.47
N GLU A 413 -7.83 3.42 20.20
CA GLU A 413 -6.65 4.12 19.64
C GLU A 413 -6.90 4.46 18.16
N PRO A 414 -6.71 5.74 17.73
CA PRO A 414 -7.10 6.18 16.39
C PRO A 414 -6.45 5.38 15.24
N ARG A 415 -5.16 5.05 15.33
CA ARG A 415 -4.45 4.25 14.32
C ARG A 415 -5.00 2.82 14.26
N THR A 416 -5.31 2.26 15.40
CA THR A 416 -5.89 0.91 15.52
C THR A 416 -7.28 0.86 14.89
N VAL A 417 -8.11 1.87 15.10
CA VAL A 417 -9.44 2.00 14.49
C VAL A 417 -9.32 2.09 12.96
N LYS A 418 -8.43 2.94 12.46
CA LYS A 418 -8.17 3.04 11.01
C LYS A 418 -7.67 1.71 10.43
N ALA A 419 -6.73 1.06 11.09
CA ALA A 419 -6.19 -0.23 10.65
C ALA A 419 -7.27 -1.32 10.62
N ALA A 420 -8.14 -1.37 11.62
CA ALA A 420 -9.27 -2.30 11.66
C ALA A 420 -10.23 -2.09 10.47
N ALA A 421 -10.54 -0.84 10.13
CA ALA A 421 -11.37 -0.50 8.98
C ALA A 421 -10.73 -0.96 7.65
N ILE A 422 -9.44 -0.76 7.48
CA ILE A 422 -8.68 -1.22 6.30
C ILE A 422 -8.67 -2.75 6.22
N CYS A 423 -8.44 -3.44 7.33
CA CYS A 423 -8.46 -4.90 7.38
C CYS A 423 -9.84 -5.47 7.02
N ALA A 424 -10.92 -4.83 7.48
CA ALA A 424 -12.28 -5.22 7.13
C ALA A 424 -12.58 -5.01 5.64
N GLU A 425 -12.20 -3.85 5.09
CA GLU A 425 -12.38 -3.52 3.67
C GLU A 425 -11.64 -4.51 2.77
N ARG A 426 -10.40 -4.86 3.11
CA ARG A 426 -9.57 -5.81 2.35
C ARG A 426 -9.86 -7.27 2.66
N GLY A 427 -10.70 -7.57 3.65
CA GLY A 427 -10.99 -8.94 4.08
C GLY A 427 -9.82 -9.65 4.75
N ILE A 428 -8.85 -8.91 5.30
CA ILE A 428 -7.63 -9.45 5.92
C ILE A 428 -7.95 -10.25 7.18
N ALA A 429 -8.81 -9.71 8.04
CA ALA A 429 -9.27 -10.35 9.27
C ALA A 429 -10.54 -9.67 9.77
N THR A 430 -11.30 -10.37 10.60
CA THR A 430 -12.30 -9.76 11.46
C THR A 430 -11.58 -9.18 12.67
N CYS A 431 -11.66 -7.87 12.86
CA CYS A 431 -11.04 -7.18 13.98
C CYS A 431 -12.03 -7.04 15.15
N VAL A 432 -11.60 -7.46 16.33
CA VAL A 432 -12.37 -7.34 17.57
C VAL A 432 -11.76 -6.22 18.42
N LEU A 433 -12.43 -5.08 18.47
CA LEU A 433 -11.96 -3.90 19.21
C LEU A 433 -12.46 -3.94 20.64
N LEU A 434 -11.54 -3.92 21.61
CA LEU A 434 -11.89 -3.81 23.02
C LEU A 434 -11.94 -2.34 23.45
N GLY A 435 -13.04 -1.91 23.98
CA GLY A 435 -13.23 -0.55 24.48
C GLY A 435 -14.68 -0.16 24.62
N ASN A 436 -14.91 1.05 25.12
CA ASN A 436 -16.26 1.61 25.21
C ASN A 436 -16.80 1.84 23.79
N PRO A 437 -17.98 1.27 23.44
CA PRO A 437 -18.54 1.41 22.09
C PRO A 437 -18.76 2.86 21.64
N ASP A 438 -19.24 3.71 22.54
CA ASP A 438 -19.48 5.13 22.22
C ASP A 438 -18.17 5.86 21.92
N GLU A 439 -17.11 5.59 22.69
CA GLU A 439 -15.78 6.16 22.48
C GLU A 439 -15.16 5.67 21.17
N ILE A 440 -15.24 4.37 20.87
CA ILE A 440 -14.75 3.79 19.62
C ILE A 440 -15.46 4.40 18.41
N ASN A 441 -16.78 4.54 18.47
CA ASN A 441 -17.56 5.16 17.41
C ASN A 441 -17.22 6.66 17.24
N ARG A 442 -16.99 7.36 18.34
CA ARG A 442 -16.55 8.75 18.33
C ARG A 442 -15.17 8.89 17.63
N VAL A 443 -14.22 8.03 18.00
CA VAL A 443 -12.88 8.01 17.37
C VAL A 443 -12.99 7.69 15.89
N ALA A 444 -13.79 6.71 15.50
CA ALA A 444 -14.02 6.36 14.10
C ALA A 444 -14.55 7.55 13.30
N ALA A 445 -15.56 8.25 13.82
CA ALA A 445 -16.13 9.43 13.19
C ALA A 445 -15.10 10.56 13.05
N SER A 446 -14.28 10.81 14.09
CA SER A 446 -13.23 11.83 14.06
C SER A 446 -12.14 11.53 13.01
N GLN A 447 -11.90 10.26 12.73
CA GLN A 447 -10.92 9.80 11.74
C GLN A 447 -11.53 9.61 10.34
N GLY A 448 -12.82 9.84 10.18
CA GLY A 448 -13.50 9.70 8.90
C GLY A 448 -13.60 8.26 8.40
N VAL A 449 -13.65 7.28 9.31
CA VAL A 449 -13.82 5.86 8.99
C VAL A 449 -15.18 5.34 9.46
N GLU A 450 -15.73 4.42 8.70
CA GLU A 450 -16.96 3.70 9.06
C GLU A 450 -16.62 2.32 9.60
N LEU A 451 -17.21 1.98 10.73
CA LEU A 451 -17.10 0.66 11.34
C LEU A 451 -18.27 -0.21 10.85
N GLY A 452 -18.02 -0.93 9.77
CA GLY A 452 -19.01 -1.80 9.13
C GLY A 452 -18.78 -3.28 9.40
N THR A 453 -19.18 -4.10 8.44
CA THR A 453 -18.99 -5.55 8.46
C THR A 453 -17.49 -5.91 8.57
N GLY A 454 -17.17 -6.89 9.41
CA GLY A 454 -15.78 -7.32 9.64
C GLY A 454 -15.11 -6.62 10.82
N ILE A 455 -15.85 -5.79 11.57
CA ILE A 455 -15.40 -5.18 12.81
C ILE A 455 -16.43 -5.47 13.90
N GLU A 456 -15.96 -5.98 15.02
CA GLU A 456 -16.76 -6.23 16.21
C GLU A 456 -16.25 -5.35 17.35
N ILE A 457 -17.13 -4.77 18.11
CA ILE A 457 -16.80 -3.99 19.31
C ILE A 457 -17.26 -4.77 20.53
N VAL A 458 -16.35 -5.01 21.46
CA VAL A 458 -16.63 -5.67 22.75
C VAL A 458 -16.35 -4.67 23.85
N ASP A 459 -17.38 -4.39 24.65
CA ASP A 459 -17.27 -3.53 25.83
C ASP A 459 -16.67 -4.34 26.99
N PRO A 460 -15.44 -4.01 27.45
CA PRO A 460 -14.81 -4.72 28.57
C PRO A 460 -15.64 -4.69 29.85
N GLU A 461 -16.33 -3.60 30.14
CA GLU A 461 -17.15 -3.46 31.34
C GLU A 461 -18.28 -4.52 31.40
N VAL A 462 -18.79 -4.93 30.26
CA VAL A 462 -19.86 -5.94 30.15
C VAL A 462 -19.34 -7.35 30.32
N VAL A 463 -18.13 -7.66 29.81
CA VAL A 463 -17.65 -9.04 29.68
C VAL A 463 -16.61 -9.47 30.71
N ARG A 464 -15.92 -8.52 31.39
CA ARG A 464 -14.80 -8.81 32.31
C ARG A 464 -15.11 -9.86 33.35
N GLU A 465 -16.22 -9.74 34.02
CA GLU A 465 -16.59 -10.62 35.14
C GLU A 465 -16.65 -12.10 34.71
N SER A 466 -17.05 -12.36 33.48
CA SER A 466 -17.15 -13.72 32.96
C SER A 466 -15.80 -14.44 32.80
N TYR A 467 -14.68 -13.70 32.83
CA TYR A 467 -13.33 -14.22 32.71
C TYR A 467 -12.60 -14.41 34.05
N VAL A 468 -13.15 -13.91 35.13
CA VAL A 468 -12.52 -13.98 36.46
C VAL A 468 -12.25 -15.42 36.87
N ALA A 469 -13.24 -16.30 36.78
CA ALA A 469 -13.12 -17.71 37.18
C ALA A 469 -11.99 -18.41 36.35
N ARG A 470 -11.93 -18.14 35.05
CA ARG A 470 -10.91 -18.74 34.17
C ARG A 470 -9.50 -18.26 34.51
N LEU A 471 -9.32 -16.98 34.77
CA LEU A 471 -8.03 -16.43 35.19
C LEU A 471 -7.57 -17.00 36.54
N VAL A 472 -8.47 -17.12 37.50
CA VAL A 472 -8.18 -17.80 38.79
C VAL A 472 -7.74 -19.24 38.57
N GLU A 473 -8.46 -20.01 37.76
CA GLU A 473 -8.14 -21.39 37.43
C GLU A 473 -6.74 -21.53 36.81
N LEU A 474 -6.43 -20.69 35.81
CA LEU A 474 -5.13 -20.73 35.11
C LEU A 474 -3.95 -20.36 36.01
N ARG A 475 -4.16 -19.53 37.00
CA ARG A 475 -3.10 -18.97 37.85
C ARG A 475 -3.21 -19.40 39.33
N LYS A 476 -4.05 -20.38 39.67
CA LYS A 476 -4.23 -20.79 41.07
C LYS A 476 -2.96 -21.21 41.77
N ASN A 477 -2.03 -21.85 41.05
CA ASN A 477 -0.73 -22.28 41.56
C ASN A 477 0.24 -21.11 41.81
N LYS A 478 -0.13 -19.90 41.40
CA LYS A 478 0.59 -18.65 41.62
C LYS A 478 -0.12 -17.71 42.59
N GLY A 479 -1.08 -18.24 43.36
CA GLY A 479 -1.81 -17.49 44.38
C GLY A 479 -2.85 -16.49 43.87
N MET A 480 -3.38 -16.71 42.66
CA MET A 480 -4.42 -15.84 42.10
C MET A 480 -5.73 -15.97 42.87
N THR A 481 -6.25 -14.84 43.35
CA THR A 481 -7.57 -14.72 43.99
C THR A 481 -8.54 -14.04 43.02
N GLU A 482 -9.84 -14.16 43.30
CA GLU A 482 -10.87 -13.45 42.52
C GLU A 482 -10.67 -11.92 42.51
N ALA A 483 -10.30 -11.35 43.67
CA ALA A 483 -10.08 -9.91 43.78
C ALA A 483 -8.89 -9.45 42.93
N VAL A 484 -7.78 -10.19 42.94
CA VAL A 484 -6.59 -9.91 42.10
C VAL A 484 -6.91 -10.13 40.63
N ALA A 485 -7.70 -11.16 40.31
CA ALA A 485 -8.13 -11.44 38.93
C ALA A 485 -9.00 -10.30 38.37
N ARG A 486 -9.92 -9.77 39.15
CA ARG A 486 -10.72 -8.61 38.75
C ARG A 486 -9.87 -7.37 38.48
N GLU A 487 -8.90 -7.11 39.35
CA GLU A 487 -7.95 -6.01 39.18
C GLU A 487 -7.10 -6.19 37.89
N GLN A 488 -6.58 -7.38 37.65
CA GLN A 488 -5.79 -7.64 36.43
C GLN A 488 -6.62 -7.56 35.16
N LEU A 489 -7.89 -7.93 35.18
CA LEU A 489 -8.80 -7.86 34.04
C LEU A 489 -9.22 -6.41 33.68
N GLU A 490 -8.88 -5.42 34.48
CA GLU A 490 -8.99 -4.02 34.10
C GLU A 490 -8.03 -3.66 32.97
N ASP A 491 -6.94 -4.42 32.82
CA ASP A 491 -6.05 -4.35 31.66
C ASP A 491 -6.67 -5.10 30.48
N ASN A 492 -6.96 -4.39 29.40
CA ASN A 492 -7.57 -4.96 28.19
C ASN A 492 -6.65 -5.97 27.49
N VAL A 493 -5.35 -5.91 27.69
CA VAL A 493 -4.42 -6.93 27.15
C VAL A 493 -4.62 -8.27 27.86
N VAL A 494 -4.86 -8.25 29.18
CA VAL A 494 -5.21 -9.46 29.95
C VAL A 494 -6.54 -10.03 29.47
N LEU A 495 -7.54 -9.18 29.28
CA LEU A 495 -8.86 -9.59 28.78
C LEU A 495 -8.74 -10.21 27.38
N GLY A 496 -8.05 -9.55 26.47
CA GLY A 496 -7.82 -10.04 25.09
C GLY A 496 -7.03 -11.36 25.08
N THR A 497 -6.07 -11.52 25.98
CA THR A 497 -5.32 -12.76 26.16
C THR A 497 -6.22 -13.92 26.57
N LEU A 498 -7.17 -13.69 27.49
CA LEU A 498 -8.13 -14.71 27.90
C LEU A 498 -9.12 -15.07 26.79
N MET A 499 -9.54 -14.10 26.00
CA MET A 499 -10.36 -14.37 24.80
C MET A 499 -9.59 -15.27 23.82
N LEU A 500 -8.30 -15.03 23.64
CA LEU A 500 -7.42 -15.86 22.81
C LEU A 500 -7.23 -17.26 23.43
N GLU A 501 -7.04 -17.34 24.74
CA GLU A 501 -6.87 -18.62 25.46
C GLU A 501 -8.11 -19.50 25.33
N GLN A 502 -9.30 -18.93 25.30
CA GLN A 502 -10.57 -19.64 25.16
C GLN A 502 -11.02 -19.84 23.71
N ASP A 503 -10.17 -19.57 22.73
CA ASP A 503 -10.49 -19.73 21.29
C ASP A 503 -11.65 -18.84 20.78
N GLU A 504 -11.97 -17.77 21.50
CA GLU A 504 -12.97 -16.78 21.05
C GLU A 504 -12.42 -15.88 19.95
N VAL A 505 -11.11 -15.75 19.91
CA VAL A 505 -10.34 -15.10 18.83
C VAL A 505 -9.15 -15.96 18.47
N ASP A 506 -8.55 -15.69 17.30
CA ASP A 506 -7.47 -16.49 16.74
C ASP A 506 -6.08 -15.89 16.97
N GLY A 507 -6.03 -14.62 17.29
CA GLY A 507 -4.79 -13.90 17.54
C GLY A 507 -5.00 -12.58 18.26
N LEU A 508 -3.91 -11.99 18.75
CA LEU A 508 -3.89 -10.72 19.47
C LEU A 508 -2.79 -9.82 18.92
N VAL A 509 -3.12 -8.54 18.71
CA VAL A 509 -2.18 -7.49 18.32
C VAL A 509 -2.36 -6.28 19.23
N SER A 510 -1.29 -5.87 19.90
CA SER A 510 -1.27 -4.72 20.82
C SER A 510 0.11 -4.06 20.81
N GLY A 511 0.26 -2.92 21.45
CA GLY A 511 1.56 -2.24 21.62
C GLY A 511 1.61 -0.82 21.05
N ALA A 512 0.55 -0.34 20.43
CA ALA A 512 0.47 1.04 19.95
C ALA A 512 0.54 2.07 21.09
N VAL A 513 0.02 1.70 22.27
CA VAL A 513 0.05 2.50 23.50
C VAL A 513 0.80 1.79 24.61
N HIS A 514 0.62 0.48 24.77
CA HIS A 514 1.30 -0.34 25.77
C HIS A 514 2.78 -0.56 25.44
N THR A 515 3.58 -0.76 26.46
CA THR A 515 4.99 -1.20 26.27
C THR A 515 5.03 -2.65 25.81
N THR A 516 6.14 -3.04 25.18
CA THR A 516 6.38 -4.44 24.77
C THR A 516 6.20 -5.40 25.95
N ALA A 517 6.76 -5.06 27.13
CA ALA A 517 6.62 -5.88 28.33
C ALA A 517 5.16 -6.07 28.75
N ASN A 518 4.35 -5.01 28.70
CA ASN A 518 2.93 -5.08 29.07
C ASN A 518 2.07 -5.84 28.05
N THR A 519 2.49 -5.84 26.79
CA THR A 519 1.82 -6.61 25.72
C THR A 519 2.14 -8.09 25.78
N ILE A 520 3.40 -8.45 26.05
CA ILE A 520 3.89 -9.85 25.96
C ILE A 520 3.70 -10.61 27.27
N ARG A 521 3.77 -9.93 28.43
CA ARG A 521 3.70 -10.59 29.74
C ARG A 521 2.41 -11.40 29.96
N PRO A 522 1.20 -10.88 29.73
CA PRO A 522 -0.02 -11.68 29.89
C PRO A 522 -0.05 -12.92 28.99
N PRO A 523 0.26 -12.84 27.69
CA PRO A 523 0.33 -14.02 26.83
C PRO A 523 1.36 -15.05 27.28
N LEU A 524 2.56 -14.63 27.73
CA LEU A 524 3.56 -15.56 28.25
C LEU A 524 3.07 -16.31 29.50
N GLN A 525 2.28 -15.66 30.34
CA GLN A 525 1.75 -16.26 31.55
C GLN A 525 0.54 -17.18 31.29
N LEU A 526 -0.30 -16.85 30.33
CA LEU A 526 -1.60 -17.49 30.12
C LEU A 526 -1.64 -18.39 28.87
N ILE A 527 -0.96 -18.01 27.81
CA ILE A 527 -0.87 -18.80 26.56
C ILE A 527 0.35 -19.72 26.57
N LYS A 528 1.49 -19.21 26.99
CA LYS A 528 2.79 -19.89 27.04
C LYS A 528 3.34 -20.24 25.64
N THR A 529 4.45 -20.96 25.63
CA THR A 529 5.11 -21.39 24.39
C THR A 529 4.38 -22.56 23.73
N ALA A 530 4.56 -22.72 22.41
CA ALA A 530 4.05 -23.85 21.67
C ALA A 530 4.68 -25.16 22.14
N PRO A 531 3.99 -26.32 21.99
CA PRO A 531 4.58 -27.63 22.28
C PRO A 531 5.88 -27.82 21.49
N GLY A 532 6.96 -28.24 22.19
CA GLY A 532 8.28 -28.40 21.58
C GLY A 532 9.10 -27.11 21.45
N SER A 533 8.54 -25.96 21.76
CA SER A 533 9.25 -24.69 21.78
C SER A 533 9.68 -24.33 23.20
N SER A 534 10.97 -24.01 23.38
CA SER A 534 11.54 -23.60 24.68
C SER A 534 11.65 -22.12 24.84
N LEU A 535 11.56 -21.33 23.75
CA LEU A 535 11.66 -19.88 23.76
C LEU A 535 10.76 -19.21 22.72
N VAL A 536 10.52 -17.94 22.95
CA VAL A 536 9.92 -17.02 21.99
C VAL A 536 11.04 -16.22 21.32
N SER A 537 10.97 -16.10 20.01
CA SER A 537 11.87 -15.28 19.20
C SER A 537 11.09 -14.40 18.24
N SER A 538 11.79 -13.63 17.42
CA SER A 538 11.15 -12.74 16.46
C SER A 538 11.80 -12.81 15.08
N VAL A 539 11.04 -12.44 14.07
CA VAL A 539 11.56 -12.19 12.73
C VAL A 539 11.07 -10.85 12.18
N PHE A 540 11.91 -10.26 11.34
CA PHE A 540 11.53 -9.14 10.45
C PHE A 540 11.56 -9.63 9.01
N PHE A 541 10.57 -9.21 8.23
CA PHE A 541 10.60 -9.34 6.79
C PHE A 541 11.19 -8.07 6.21
N MET A 542 12.36 -8.19 5.60
CA MET A 542 13.09 -7.07 5.00
C MET A 542 12.78 -7.03 3.51
N LEU A 543 12.09 -5.99 3.07
CA LEU A 543 11.62 -5.86 1.69
C LEU A 543 12.68 -5.15 0.84
N LEU A 544 13.59 -5.91 0.25
CA LEU A 544 14.56 -5.39 -0.71
C LEU A 544 13.89 -5.20 -2.07
N PRO A 545 14.47 -4.39 -2.97
CA PRO A 545 13.84 -4.07 -4.26
C PRO A 545 13.37 -5.26 -5.10
N GLU A 546 14.09 -6.38 -5.06
CA GLU A 546 13.80 -7.55 -5.88
C GLU A 546 13.46 -8.82 -5.07
N GLN A 547 13.57 -8.79 -3.75
CA GLN A 547 13.37 -9.97 -2.91
C GLN A 547 13.09 -9.60 -1.45
N VAL A 548 12.60 -10.57 -0.70
CA VAL A 548 12.32 -10.43 0.73
C VAL A 548 13.26 -11.31 1.52
N TYR A 549 13.94 -10.73 2.51
CA TYR A 549 14.74 -11.46 3.50
C TYR A 549 14.01 -11.59 4.81
N VAL A 550 14.29 -12.69 5.51
CA VAL A 550 13.83 -12.93 6.88
C VAL A 550 15.02 -12.80 7.82
N TYR A 551 14.92 -11.86 8.77
CA TYR A 551 15.95 -11.61 9.79
C TYR A 551 15.45 -12.08 11.16
N GLY A 552 16.17 -12.97 11.83
CA GLY A 552 15.86 -13.46 13.17
C GLY A 552 17.13 -13.69 14.02
N ASP A 553 17.10 -13.50 15.28
CA ASP A 553 16.22 -12.72 16.15
C ASP A 553 16.75 -11.28 16.25
N CYS A 554 15.84 -10.31 16.16
CA CYS A 554 16.23 -8.90 16.18
C CYS A 554 15.55 -8.10 17.32
N ALA A 555 14.78 -8.76 18.21
CA ALA A 555 13.96 -8.04 19.17
C ALA A 555 13.85 -8.68 20.58
N ILE A 556 14.08 -9.97 20.75
CA ILE A 556 13.68 -10.70 21.96
C ILE A 556 14.85 -11.25 22.78
N ASN A 557 15.74 -12.06 22.19
CA ASN A 557 16.73 -12.80 22.94
C ASN A 557 18.11 -12.13 22.92
N PRO A 558 18.60 -11.58 24.04
CA PRO A 558 19.86 -10.84 24.08
C PRO A 558 21.09 -11.67 23.73
N ASP A 559 21.23 -12.85 24.33
CA ASP A 559 22.37 -13.73 24.13
C ASP A 559 21.95 -15.20 24.15
N PRO A 560 21.42 -15.70 23.03
CA PRO A 560 20.96 -17.08 22.94
C PRO A 560 22.12 -18.07 23.01
N THR A 561 21.89 -19.22 23.67
CA THR A 561 22.83 -20.36 23.64
C THR A 561 22.83 -20.99 22.23
N ALA A 562 23.76 -21.90 21.97
CA ALA A 562 23.80 -22.63 20.70
C ALA A 562 22.50 -23.40 20.43
N GLU A 563 21.93 -24.05 21.43
CA GLU A 563 20.64 -24.75 21.34
C GLU A 563 19.49 -23.80 21.06
N GLN A 564 19.46 -22.65 21.74
CA GLN A 564 18.44 -21.62 21.51
C GLN A 564 18.57 -21.00 20.13
N LEU A 565 19.79 -20.75 19.67
CA LEU A 565 20.05 -20.20 18.35
C LEU A 565 19.63 -21.17 17.23
N ALA A 566 19.84 -22.46 17.43
CA ALA A 566 19.34 -23.49 16.53
C ALA A 566 17.80 -23.51 16.46
N GLU A 567 17.13 -23.34 17.60
CA GLU A 567 15.67 -23.24 17.67
C GLU A 567 15.15 -21.98 16.95
N ILE A 568 15.79 -20.84 17.14
CA ILE A 568 15.49 -19.60 16.42
C ILE A 568 15.60 -19.80 14.91
N ALA A 569 16.65 -20.50 14.46
CA ALA A 569 16.84 -20.82 13.03
C ALA A 569 15.70 -21.65 12.46
N ILE A 570 15.28 -22.69 13.18
CA ILE A 570 14.19 -23.57 12.77
C ILE A 570 12.85 -22.81 12.76
N GLN A 571 12.56 -22.06 13.82
CA GLN A 571 11.35 -21.21 13.88
C GLN A 571 11.31 -20.22 12.71
N SER A 572 12.43 -19.58 12.40
CA SER A 572 12.54 -18.59 11.33
C SER A 572 12.39 -19.22 9.94
N ALA A 573 12.92 -20.43 9.73
CA ALA A 573 12.74 -21.19 8.49
C ALA A 573 11.27 -21.59 8.28
N ASP A 574 10.61 -22.06 9.32
CA ASP A 574 9.19 -22.43 9.25
C ASP A 574 8.31 -21.19 9.01
N SER A 575 8.63 -20.07 9.62
CA SER A 575 7.97 -18.79 9.35
C SER A 575 8.17 -18.36 7.90
N ALA A 576 9.37 -18.44 7.37
CA ALA A 576 9.62 -18.09 5.95
C ALA A 576 8.76 -18.95 5.02
N THR A 577 8.69 -20.25 5.24
CA THR A 577 7.85 -21.15 4.46
C THR A 577 6.37 -20.78 4.55
N ALA A 578 5.87 -20.49 5.74
CA ALA A 578 4.48 -20.07 5.97
C ALA A 578 4.09 -18.82 5.17
N PHE A 579 5.03 -17.94 4.95
CA PHE A 579 4.82 -16.67 4.21
C PHE A 579 5.29 -16.73 2.74
N GLY A 580 5.54 -17.95 2.23
CA GLY A 580 5.84 -18.15 0.81
C GLY A 580 7.27 -17.86 0.39
N ILE A 581 8.20 -17.81 1.35
CA ILE A 581 9.62 -17.61 1.11
C ILE A 581 10.31 -18.96 1.26
N GLU A 582 11.03 -19.43 0.23
CA GLU A 582 11.82 -20.63 0.31
C GLU A 582 12.95 -20.44 1.34
N PRO A 583 13.02 -21.23 2.41
CA PRO A 583 14.01 -21.02 3.46
C PRO A 583 15.39 -21.53 3.05
N ARG A 584 16.34 -20.64 2.92
CA ARG A 584 17.76 -20.90 2.81
C ARG A 584 18.46 -20.14 3.94
N VAL A 585 18.77 -20.87 5.01
CA VAL A 585 19.14 -20.30 6.31
C VAL A 585 20.64 -20.13 6.43
N ALA A 586 21.11 -18.89 6.55
CA ALA A 586 22.47 -18.53 6.85
C ALA A 586 22.64 -18.24 8.36
N MET A 587 23.46 -19.04 9.03
CA MET A 587 23.85 -18.82 10.43
C MET A 587 25.03 -17.84 10.43
N LEU A 588 24.77 -16.58 10.77
CA LEU A 588 25.73 -15.50 10.57
C LEU A 588 26.80 -15.42 11.65
N SER A 589 28.01 -15.07 11.21
CA SER A 589 29.19 -14.86 12.03
C SER A 589 30.14 -13.90 11.31
N TYR A 590 31.15 -13.39 12.03
CA TYR A 590 32.30 -12.73 11.39
C TYR A 590 33.23 -13.72 10.68
N SER A 591 32.95 -15.02 10.77
CA SER A 591 33.73 -16.10 10.14
C SER A 591 32.88 -16.83 9.10
N THR A 592 33.54 -17.26 8.01
CA THR A 592 32.97 -18.22 7.04
C THR A 592 33.74 -19.53 7.13
N GLY A 593 33.04 -20.61 7.50
CA GLY A 593 33.66 -21.91 7.72
C GLY A 593 34.74 -21.86 8.80
N THR A 594 35.97 -22.07 8.41
CA THR A 594 37.15 -22.09 9.32
C THR A 594 38.00 -20.84 9.26
N SER A 595 37.53 -19.77 8.59
CA SER A 595 38.31 -18.54 8.38
C SER A 595 38.62 -17.75 9.68
N GLY A 596 37.80 -17.93 10.71
CA GLY A 596 37.96 -17.29 12.02
C GLY A 596 37.84 -18.28 13.17
N ALA A 597 38.20 -17.82 14.36
CA ALA A 597 38.12 -18.59 15.60
C ALA A 597 37.63 -17.71 16.72
N GLY A 598 37.08 -18.32 17.76
CA GLY A 598 36.58 -17.65 18.94
C GLY A 598 35.29 -18.29 19.45
N SER A 599 34.89 -17.97 20.67
CA SER A 599 33.71 -18.52 21.34
C SER A 599 32.41 -18.20 20.56
N ASP A 600 32.32 -17.03 19.95
CA ASP A 600 31.17 -16.63 19.16
C ASP A 600 31.04 -17.47 17.87
N VAL A 601 32.18 -17.76 17.22
CA VAL A 601 32.22 -18.64 16.03
C VAL A 601 31.83 -20.05 16.38
N GLU A 602 32.35 -20.58 17.50
CA GLU A 602 32.02 -21.94 17.97
C GLU A 602 30.54 -22.08 18.35
N LYS A 603 29.94 -21.05 18.95
CA LYS A 603 28.49 -21.02 19.21
C LYS A 603 27.68 -21.16 17.94
N VAL A 604 28.00 -20.39 16.90
CA VAL A 604 27.30 -20.45 15.62
C VAL A 604 27.50 -21.80 14.92
N ARG A 605 28.74 -22.35 14.97
CA ARG A 605 29.04 -23.66 14.39
C ARG A 605 28.23 -24.76 15.06
N GLU A 606 28.17 -24.77 16.39
CA GLU A 606 27.39 -25.74 17.15
C GLU A 606 25.89 -25.58 16.93
N ALA A 607 25.40 -24.34 16.88
CA ALA A 607 23.99 -24.05 16.55
C ALA A 607 23.62 -24.57 15.15
N THR A 608 24.50 -24.38 14.18
CA THR A 608 24.30 -24.88 12.82
C THR A 608 24.21 -26.41 12.79
N ARG A 609 25.13 -27.07 13.49
CA ARG A 609 25.15 -28.56 13.62
C ARG A 609 23.83 -29.06 14.23
N ILE A 610 23.39 -28.46 15.34
CA ILE A 610 22.17 -28.84 16.04
C ILE A 610 20.94 -28.66 15.13
N ALA A 611 20.85 -27.52 14.45
CA ALA A 611 19.74 -27.22 13.55
C ALA A 611 19.67 -28.21 12.36
N GLN A 612 20.81 -28.51 11.75
CA GLN A 612 20.90 -29.50 10.66
C GLN A 612 20.50 -30.89 11.10
N GLU A 613 20.88 -31.27 12.32
CA GLU A 613 20.55 -32.58 12.90
C GLU A 613 19.06 -32.71 13.22
N LYS A 614 18.45 -31.65 13.76
CA LYS A 614 17.01 -31.62 14.08
C LYS A 614 16.10 -31.53 12.86
N ARG A 615 16.54 -30.80 11.83
CA ARG A 615 15.77 -30.53 10.62
C ARG A 615 16.62 -30.76 9.36
N PRO A 616 16.91 -32.02 9.05
CA PRO A 616 17.72 -32.37 7.87
C PRO A 616 17.05 -32.02 6.54
N ASP A 617 15.75 -31.76 6.55
CA ASP A 617 14.96 -31.29 5.41
C ASP A 617 15.23 -29.82 5.02
N LEU A 618 15.78 -29.02 5.95
CA LEU A 618 16.03 -27.60 5.73
C LEU A 618 17.46 -27.35 5.18
N MET A 619 17.58 -26.38 4.28
CA MET A 619 18.88 -25.87 3.86
C MET A 619 19.38 -24.87 4.90
N ILE A 620 20.30 -25.30 5.74
CA ILE A 620 20.92 -24.51 6.79
C ILE A 620 22.44 -24.65 6.69
N ASP A 621 23.15 -23.55 6.66
CA ASP A 621 24.60 -23.55 6.66
C ASP A 621 25.16 -22.38 7.50
N GLY A 622 26.35 -22.58 8.03
CA GLY A 622 27.08 -21.62 8.85
C GLY A 622 28.28 -22.23 9.54
N PRO A 623 29.15 -21.41 10.10
CA PRO A 623 29.10 -19.94 10.11
C PRO A 623 29.34 -19.35 8.73
N LEU A 624 28.61 -18.30 8.39
CA LEU A 624 28.75 -17.53 7.18
C LEU A 624 28.83 -16.03 7.50
N GLN A 625 29.77 -15.34 6.86
CA GLN A 625 29.78 -13.88 6.87
C GLN A 625 28.60 -13.35 6.04
N TYR A 626 28.14 -12.15 6.34
CA TYR A 626 26.96 -11.57 5.68
C TYR A 626 27.14 -11.45 4.15
N ASP A 627 28.30 -10.96 3.70
CA ASP A 627 28.63 -10.85 2.28
C ASP A 627 28.65 -12.21 1.57
N ALA A 628 29.19 -13.24 2.21
CA ALA A 628 29.18 -14.60 1.68
C ALA A 628 27.76 -15.20 1.61
N ALA A 629 26.86 -14.78 2.51
CA ALA A 629 25.47 -15.23 2.50
C ALA A 629 24.65 -14.63 1.34
N VAL A 630 24.93 -13.37 0.94
CA VAL A 630 24.13 -12.64 -0.04
C VAL A 630 24.74 -12.54 -1.43
N MET A 631 26.04 -12.52 -1.55
CA MET A 631 26.75 -12.26 -2.82
C MET A 631 27.28 -13.54 -3.46
N ALA A 632 26.78 -13.87 -4.64
CA ALA A 632 27.18 -15.08 -5.36
C ALA A 632 28.69 -15.18 -5.62
N ASP A 633 29.34 -14.07 -5.96
CA ASP A 633 30.78 -14.05 -6.26
C ASP A 633 31.64 -14.27 -5.00
N VAL A 634 31.23 -13.69 -3.86
CA VAL A 634 31.88 -13.92 -2.57
C VAL A 634 31.67 -15.38 -2.12
N ALA A 635 30.46 -15.90 -2.30
CA ALA A 635 30.14 -17.30 -2.00
C ALA A 635 31.00 -18.30 -2.79
N LYS A 636 31.19 -18.07 -4.08
CA LYS A 636 32.07 -18.92 -4.90
C LYS A 636 33.49 -18.99 -4.38
N SER A 637 34.01 -17.90 -3.83
CA SER A 637 35.35 -17.81 -3.25
C SER A 637 35.46 -18.42 -1.86
N LYS A 638 34.49 -18.08 -0.97
CA LYS A 638 34.58 -18.41 0.46
C LYS A 638 33.87 -19.70 0.87
N ALA A 639 32.79 -20.06 0.18
CA ALA A 639 31.97 -21.22 0.49
C ALA A 639 31.38 -21.88 -0.78
N PRO A 640 32.24 -22.40 -1.68
CA PRO A 640 31.79 -22.88 -3.00
C PRO A 640 30.87 -24.08 -2.95
N ASN A 641 30.88 -24.86 -1.86
CA ASN A 641 30.07 -26.08 -1.69
C ASN A 641 28.81 -25.84 -0.82
N SER A 642 28.60 -24.61 -0.36
CA SER A 642 27.44 -24.30 0.46
C SER A 642 26.13 -24.29 -0.35
N PRO A 643 25.07 -24.94 0.13
CA PRO A 643 23.75 -24.85 -0.52
C PRO A 643 23.03 -23.52 -0.27
N VAL A 644 23.55 -22.70 0.64
CA VAL A 644 22.95 -21.46 1.11
C VAL A 644 23.73 -20.21 0.67
N ALA A 645 25.06 -20.26 0.72
CA ALA A 645 25.90 -19.11 0.43
C ALA A 645 25.60 -18.48 -0.93
N GLY A 646 25.52 -17.15 -0.97
CA GLY A 646 25.22 -16.35 -2.16
C GLY A 646 23.74 -16.28 -2.54
N ARG A 647 22.88 -17.01 -1.85
CA ARG A 647 21.43 -17.06 -2.12
C ARG A 647 20.56 -17.23 -0.87
N ALA A 648 21.08 -16.87 0.30
CA ALA A 648 20.36 -16.94 1.55
C ALA A 648 19.10 -16.10 1.53
N THR A 649 18.06 -16.58 2.17
CA THR A 649 16.77 -15.88 2.35
C THR A 649 16.44 -15.67 3.81
N VAL A 650 16.99 -16.48 4.70
CA VAL A 650 16.81 -16.40 6.16
C VAL A 650 18.17 -16.18 6.80
N PHE A 651 18.27 -15.13 7.60
CA PHE A 651 19.52 -14.68 8.24
C PHE A 651 19.35 -14.75 9.75
N ILE A 652 20.17 -15.60 10.40
CA ILE A 652 20.11 -15.81 11.84
C ILE A 652 21.33 -15.15 12.48
N PHE A 653 21.06 -14.16 13.34
CA PHE A 653 22.09 -13.38 14.02
C PHE A 653 22.52 -14.06 15.33
N PRO A 654 23.82 -14.03 15.66
CA PRO A 654 24.35 -14.75 16.82
C PRO A 654 23.90 -14.17 18.17
N ASP A 655 23.52 -12.91 18.21
CA ASP A 655 23.07 -12.19 19.39
C ASP A 655 22.19 -11.00 19.02
N LEU A 656 21.53 -10.41 20.00
CA LEU A 656 20.59 -9.30 19.79
C LEU A 656 21.28 -8.00 19.36
N ASN A 657 22.50 -7.74 19.84
CA ASN A 657 23.26 -6.57 19.39
C ASN A 657 23.47 -6.60 17.89
N THR A 658 23.86 -7.76 17.36
CA THR A 658 24.07 -7.96 15.92
C THR A 658 22.75 -7.85 15.16
N GLY A 659 21.72 -8.56 15.58
CA GLY A 659 20.43 -8.59 14.90
C GLY A 659 19.71 -7.24 14.90
N ASN A 660 19.59 -6.60 16.06
CA ASN A 660 18.92 -5.31 16.21
C ASN A 660 19.65 -4.19 15.43
N THR A 661 20.96 -4.14 15.56
CA THR A 661 21.77 -3.14 14.85
C THR A 661 21.71 -3.35 13.34
N THR A 662 21.80 -4.59 12.88
CA THR A 662 21.82 -4.91 11.45
C THR A 662 20.49 -4.59 10.78
N TYR A 663 19.33 -5.02 11.33
CA TYR A 663 18.06 -4.73 10.68
C TYR A 663 17.79 -3.22 10.58
N LYS A 664 18.14 -2.47 11.63
CA LYS A 664 18.00 -1.00 11.63
C LYS A 664 18.95 -0.33 10.64
N ALA A 665 20.20 -0.77 10.59
CA ALA A 665 21.18 -0.26 9.65
C ALA A 665 20.77 -0.51 8.20
N VAL A 666 20.33 -1.72 7.88
CA VAL A 666 19.86 -2.09 6.54
C VAL A 666 18.59 -1.31 6.18
N GLN A 667 17.60 -1.27 7.07
CA GLN A 667 16.36 -0.54 6.86
C GLN A 667 16.61 0.95 6.57
N ARG A 668 17.45 1.60 7.37
CA ARG A 668 17.68 3.05 7.26
C ARG A 668 18.67 3.41 6.16
N SER A 669 19.73 2.64 5.99
CA SER A 669 20.77 2.93 4.98
C SER A 669 20.35 2.60 3.55
N ALA A 670 19.52 1.58 3.37
CA ALA A 670 18.99 1.20 2.07
C ALA A 670 17.56 1.72 1.82
N ASP A 671 17.01 2.50 2.74
CA ASP A 671 15.64 3.05 2.66
C ASP A 671 14.58 1.96 2.37
N LEU A 672 14.67 0.87 3.13
CA LEU A 672 13.79 -0.27 2.98
C LEU A 672 12.56 -0.18 3.89
N ILE A 673 11.50 -0.85 3.46
CA ILE A 673 10.37 -1.20 4.31
C ILE A 673 10.70 -2.51 5.02
N SER A 674 10.50 -2.57 6.33
CA SER A 674 10.52 -3.81 7.11
C SER A 674 9.14 -4.06 7.72
N ILE A 675 8.71 -5.33 7.71
CA ILE A 675 7.46 -5.76 8.32
C ILE A 675 7.81 -6.63 9.53
N GLY A 676 7.32 -6.25 10.70
CA GLY A 676 7.58 -6.95 11.94
C GLY A 676 7.79 -5.98 13.13
N PRO A 677 8.27 -6.43 14.29
CA PRO A 677 8.65 -7.83 14.55
C PRO A 677 7.42 -8.77 14.62
N MET A 678 7.56 -9.95 14.04
CA MET A 678 6.60 -11.03 14.22
C MET A 678 7.17 -12.01 15.26
N LEU A 679 6.41 -12.27 16.32
CA LEU A 679 6.81 -13.23 17.36
C LEU A 679 6.56 -14.67 16.88
N GLN A 680 7.46 -15.55 17.25
CA GLN A 680 7.37 -16.97 16.93
C GLN A 680 7.68 -17.81 18.17
N GLY A 681 7.14 -19.02 18.22
CA GLY A 681 7.28 -19.93 19.35
C GLY A 681 6.18 -19.82 20.41
N MET A 682 5.20 -18.93 20.26
CA MET A 682 4.00 -18.90 21.11
C MET A 682 3.00 -20.00 20.72
N ARG A 683 2.27 -20.54 21.70
CA ARG A 683 1.22 -21.53 21.45
C ARG A 683 0.08 -20.97 20.59
N LYS A 684 -0.22 -19.70 20.72
CA LYS A 684 -1.20 -18.98 19.90
C LYS A 684 -0.62 -17.64 19.46
N PRO A 685 -1.02 -17.08 18.30
CA PRO A 685 -0.43 -15.86 17.76
C PRO A 685 -0.65 -14.63 18.62
N VAL A 686 0.43 -14.02 19.03
CA VAL A 686 0.46 -12.72 19.69
C VAL A 686 1.58 -11.90 19.09
N ASN A 687 1.29 -10.69 18.64
CA ASN A 687 2.29 -9.79 18.09
C ASN A 687 2.23 -8.42 18.73
N ASP A 688 3.41 -7.85 18.92
CA ASP A 688 3.63 -6.53 19.51
C ASP A 688 3.79 -5.47 18.41
N LEU A 689 3.34 -4.27 18.72
CA LEU A 689 3.53 -3.07 17.89
C LEU A 689 4.54 -2.14 18.52
N SER A 690 5.19 -1.32 17.71
CA SER A 690 5.89 -0.15 18.20
C SER A 690 4.90 0.96 18.58
N ARG A 691 5.19 1.74 19.62
CA ARG A 691 4.41 2.95 19.95
C ARG A 691 4.43 3.99 18.83
N GLY A 692 5.45 3.95 17.98
CA GLY A 692 5.54 4.76 16.77
C GLY A 692 5.01 4.09 15.51
N ALA A 693 4.27 2.98 15.62
CA ALA A 693 3.72 2.27 14.47
C ALA A 693 2.79 3.17 13.64
N LEU A 694 2.93 3.08 12.33
CA LEU A 694 2.00 3.68 11.38
C LEU A 694 0.77 2.77 11.19
N VAL A 695 -0.28 3.31 10.60
CA VAL A 695 -1.50 2.53 10.31
C VAL A 695 -1.19 1.29 9.47
N ASP A 696 -0.36 1.40 8.44
CA ASP A 696 0.04 0.27 7.60
C ASP A 696 0.82 -0.79 8.36
N ASP A 697 1.66 -0.40 9.32
CA ASP A 697 2.38 -1.35 10.19
C ASP A 697 1.39 -2.19 11.00
N ILE A 698 0.34 -1.58 11.51
CA ILE A 698 -0.73 -2.28 12.25
C ILE A 698 -1.49 -3.23 11.33
N VAL A 699 -1.85 -2.79 10.13
CA VAL A 699 -2.54 -3.62 9.12
C VAL A 699 -1.72 -4.88 8.79
N TYR A 700 -0.44 -4.73 8.50
CA TYR A 700 0.41 -5.88 8.18
C TYR A 700 0.66 -6.78 9.39
N THR A 701 0.77 -6.23 10.59
CA THR A 701 0.89 -7.04 11.82
C THR A 701 -0.38 -7.87 12.06
N ILE A 702 -1.55 -7.32 11.80
CA ILE A 702 -2.82 -8.08 11.84
C ILE A 702 -2.82 -9.18 10.79
N ALA A 703 -2.36 -8.91 9.57
CA ALA A 703 -2.24 -9.90 8.51
C ALA A 703 -1.29 -11.04 8.90
N LEU A 704 -0.10 -10.74 9.42
CA LEU A 704 0.86 -11.74 9.92
C LEU A 704 0.23 -12.62 11.01
N THR A 705 -0.49 -12.02 11.93
CA THR A 705 -1.15 -12.72 13.05
C THR A 705 -2.22 -13.68 12.55
N ALA A 706 -3.04 -13.26 11.59
CA ALA A 706 -4.06 -14.11 10.97
C ALA A 706 -3.43 -15.31 10.23
N ILE A 707 -2.35 -15.10 9.51
CA ILE A 707 -1.62 -16.14 8.78
C ILE A 707 -0.98 -17.12 9.76
N GLN A 708 -0.36 -16.66 10.83
CA GLN A 708 0.20 -17.52 11.88
C GLN A 708 -0.85 -18.43 12.50
N SER A 709 -2.04 -17.92 12.75
CA SER A 709 -3.15 -18.72 13.28
C SER A 709 -3.54 -19.87 12.37
N SER A 710 -3.51 -19.67 11.06
CA SER A 710 -3.83 -20.72 10.09
C SER A 710 -2.79 -21.84 10.02
N GLN A 711 -1.55 -21.57 10.44
CA GLN A 711 -0.46 -22.55 10.44
C GLN A 711 -0.41 -23.44 11.69
N GLN A 712 -1.09 -23.03 12.75
CA GLN A 712 -1.09 -23.73 14.05
C GLN A 712 -2.23 -24.76 14.18
N GLN A 713 -3.05 -24.92 13.16
CA GLN A 713 -4.05 -25.97 13.02
C GLN A 713 -3.43 -27.19 12.32
#